data_32853847e6c4dbac37ab4156e03c3124
#
_entry.id   32853847e6c4dbac37ab4156e03c3124
#
_cell.length_a   1.000
_cell.length_b   1.000
_cell.length_c   1.000
_cell.angle_alpha   90.00
_cell.angle_beta   90.00
_cell.angle_gamma   90.00
#
_symmetry.space_group_name_H-M   'P 1'
#
loop_
_entity.id
_entity.type
_entity.pdbx_description
1 polymer ?
#
loop_
_entity_poly.entity_id
_entity_poly.type
_entity_poly.pdbx_seq_one_letter_code
_entity_poly.pdbx_strand_id
1 'polypeptide(L)'
;MNTRQQPEVVSGPAPCAWRRPIGLPYDGPETSRQDVDPPLIDDGPWGGVPLGGLGAGSIGRTQRGDFARWHLDVGRHRFETVPADQFSVYVARGEAHSAHVLSTIRPEALRSWNWDLPEGAGTYHGLFPYAWFEYDWAELPIRLMQRQFSPVIPGNYRESSYPVGILEWRIENPGPDPVTVGLMFSWLNDIGRDRGQDRRGGHRNVSLRQDGMAGVLLQGPPDVADAPWNGSFAIMAGVEPGVHLTTCDRFLADDGSDVWADFAADGRLSDVVDGRPSRPGEAIGAALAATVELAPGETKRVSFVLAWDLPVVEFGSGTCWYKRYTRFFGRSGANAWAIGAEALARRSEWSSAIDAWQAPILADSARPDWYKGALFNELYYLVDGGTVWTDGEPFHRPEAAGGTAFPPAASQSADGGATESLGNFAVLECYDYACYNTLDVNFYASWALLLLWPDLDVGVVRGFAATVDLDDPEIVAVGWKGTRAQRKRRGAMPHDLGGPEEDPFLRPNVYNYRDINIWKDLNSKFVLQVWRDVLLVPAPDLARETWPAVVQAMDYLARFDRDDDGLPEHDGLPDQTYDSWSMLGPSAYSGALWLAALRATIRLGTMVGDSASVARFRQLLDRGSASFEAKLWNGRCYRFDTSGEDSSASIMADQLAGQWYADATGLGDLVSPERILTALRTIYESNVLGFGGGDMGAVNGIRPDGSIDDSTEQSAESWTGTTYALAAFMIGRGLVQEGWRTAHGAFAVTYGRGLWFRTPEAYLQDGRYRAAMYLRPLAIWAIEHALRQSGAKGTATNDSVGRAVGAGVDG
;
A
#
# COMPACT_ATOMS: atom_id res chain seq x y z
N MET A 1 19.92 -30.64 27.00
CA MET A 1 18.58 -30.45 27.61
C MET A 1 17.61 -30.32 26.44
N ASN A 2 16.77 -31.36 26.22
CA ASN A 2 15.76 -31.34 25.19
C ASN A 2 14.64 -30.39 25.58
N THR A 3 14.68 -29.17 25.11
CA THR A 3 13.48 -28.32 25.08
C THR A 3 12.52 -28.94 24.06
N ARG A 4 11.51 -29.66 24.56
CA ARG A 4 10.32 -30.00 23.76
C ARG A 4 9.78 -28.67 23.23
N GLN A 5 9.98 -28.40 21.95
CA GLN A 5 9.20 -27.35 21.25
C GLN A 5 7.73 -27.67 21.48
N GLN A 6 7.01 -26.75 22.09
CA GLN A 6 5.55 -26.82 22.12
C GLN A 6 5.04 -26.87 20.66
N PRO A 7 4.03 -27.66 20.36
CA PRO A 7 3.48 -27.72 19.02
C PRO A 7 2.99 -26.33 18.62
N GLU A 8 3.56 -25.82 17.56
CA GLU A 8 3.24 -24.54 16.95
C GLU A 8 1.76 -24.51 16.60
N VAL A 9 1.00 -23.62 17.21
CA VAL A 9 -0.43 -23.47 16.90
C VAL A 9 -0.54 -22.51 15.72
N VAL A 10 -0.89 -22.99 14.53
CA VAL A 10 -1.36 -22.09 13.47
C VAL A 10 -2.59 -21.39 14.03
N SER A 11 -2.44 -20.11 14.36
CA SER A 11 -3.53 -19.30 14.91
C SER A 11 -4.65 -19.18 13.87
N GLY A 12 -5.90 -19.40 14.31
CA GLY A 12 -7.07 -19.11 13.49
C GLY A 12 -7.25 -17.60 13.30
N PRO A 13 -8.20 -17.19 12.44
CA PRO A 13 -8.48 -15.78 12.18
C PRO A 13 -8.91 -15.04 13.46
N ALA A 14 -8.39 -13.81 13.64
CA ALA A 14 -8.82 -12.94 14.72
C ALA A 14 -10.31 -12.55 14.54
N PRO A 15 -11.09 -12.32 15.62
CA PRO A 15 -12.51 -11.97 15.51
C PRO A 15 -12.79 -10.73 14.65
N CYS A 16 -11.85 -9.79 14.60
CA CYS A 16 -11.93 -8.56 13.79
C CYS A 16 -11.47 -8.75 12.33
N ALA A 17 -10.97 -9.94 11.96
CA ALA A 17 -10.60 -10.20 10.57
C ALA A 17 -11.83 -10.04 9.67
N TRP A 18 -11.64 -9.32 8.58
CA TRP A 18 -12.70 -9.22 7.56
C TRP A 18 -12.98 -10.60 6.98
N ARG A 19 -14.23 -10.92 6.75
CA ARG A 19 -14.64 -12.26 6.31
C ARG A 19 -15.66 -12.21 5.19
N ARG A 20 -15.58 -13.21 4.29
CA ARG A 20 -16.52 -13.42 3.20
C ARG A 20 -16.64 -14.92 2.88
N PRO A 21 -17.79 -15.43 2.47
CA PRO A 21 -17.90 -16.77 1.92
C PRO A 21 -16.99 -16.93 0.68
N ILE A 22 -16.28 -18.07 0.59
CA ILE A 22 -15.38 -18.36 -0.51
C ILE A 22 -16.15 -18.34 -1.83
N GLY A 23 -15.65 -17.62 -2.80
CA GLY A 23 -16.11 -17.65 -4.18
C GLY A 23 -17.42 -16.95 -4.47
N LEU A 24 -18.06 -16.28 -3.51
CA LEU A 24 -19.23 -15.46 -3.87
C LEU A 24 -18.88 -14.47 -4.98
N PRO A 25 -19.78 -14.28 -5.96
CA PRO A 25 -19.59 -13.31 -7.03
C PRO A 25 -19.26 -11.91 -6.52
N TYR A 26 -18.53 -11.17 -7.31
CA TYR A 26 -18.34 -9.75 -7.09
C TYR A 26 -19.67 -9.03 -7.28
N ASP A 27 -20.06 -8.28 -6.27
CA ASP A 27 -21.29 -7.49 -6.21
C ASP A 27 -21.02 -6.06 -5.71
N GLY A 28 -19.77 -5.60 -5.91
CA GLY A 28 -19.32 -4.28 -5.51
C GLY A 28 -19.92 -3.15 -6.34
N PRO A 29 -19.68 -1.90 -5.93
CA PRO A 29 -20.14 -0.74 -6.68
C PRO A 29 -19.43 -0.64 -8.04
N GLU A 30 -20.07 0.08 -8.94
CA GLU A 30 -19.49 0.40 -10.25
C GLU A 30 -18.54 1.60 -10.15
N THR A 31 -17.57 1.68 -11.05
CA THR A 31 -16.74 2.87 -11.20
C THR A 31 -17.55 4.07 -11.68
N SER A 32 -17.23 5.27 -11.22
CA SER A 32 -17.83 6.52 -11.74
C SER A 32 -17.34 6.87 -13.15
N ARG A 33 -16.28 6.19 -13.62
CA ARG A 33 -15.60 6.45 -14.89
C ARG A 33 -15.83 5.34 -15.92
N GLN A 34 -17.06 4.86 -16.06
CA GLN A 34 -17.40 3.80 -17.02
C GLN A 34 -17.11 4.16 -18.49
N ASP A 35 -17.06 5.46 -18.81
CA ASP A 35 -16.86 5.96 -20.18
C ASP A 35 -15.40 6.29 -20.52
N VAL A 36 -14.44 5.94 -19.64
CA VAL A 36 -13.01 6.18 -19.86
C VAL A 36 -12.45 5.10 -20.78
N ASP A 37 -11.77 5.52 -21.86
CA ASP A 37 -11.04 4.65 -22.76
C ASP A 37 -9.53 4.93 -22.65
N PRO A 38 -8.68 3.97 -22.26
CA PRO A 38 -8.99 2.57 -21.91
C PRO A 38 -9.80 2.43 -20.60
N PRO A 39 -10.55 1.32 -20.45
CA PRO A 39 -11.28 1.07 -19.21
C PRO A 39 -10.31 0.93 -18.05
N LEU A 40 -10.76 1.31 -16.85
CA LEU A 40 -9.97 1.21 -15.62
C LEU A 40 -9.57 -0.24 -15.39
N ILE A 41 -8.28 -0.46 -15.13
CA ILE A 41 -7.67 -1.80 -15.07
C ILE A 41 -7.97 -2.57 -13.79
N ASP A 42 -8.45 -1.88 -12.76
CA ASP A 42 -8.69 -2.45 -11.44
C ASP A 42 -10.16 -2.85 -11.18
N ASP A 43 -11.03 -2.71 -12.16
CA ASP A 43 -12.42 -3.17 -12.06
C ASP A 43 -12.51 -4.70 -12.07
N GLY A 44 -13.25 -5.27 -11.11
CA GLY A 44 -13.52 -6.69 -11.08
C GLY A 44 -13.31 -7.37 -9.70
N PRO A 45 -13.35 -8.69 -9.64
CA PRO A 45 -13.35 -9.47 -8.40
C PRO A 45 -11.93 -9.73 -7.86
N TRP A 46 -11.10 -8.72 -7.80
CA TRP A 46 -9.66 -8.86 -7.54
C TRP A 46 -9.27 -8.76 -6.06
N GLY A 47 -10.24 -8.59 -5.14
CA GLY A 47 -10.00 -8.39 -3.72
C GLY A 47 -9.40 -9.59 -2.99
N GLY A 48 -8.42 -9.33 -2.13
CA GLY A 48 -7.74 -10.32 -1.29
C GLY A 48 -6.42 -9.80 -0.74
N VAL A 49 -5.90 -10.45 0.31
CA VAL A 49 -4.60 -10.10 0.90
C VAL A 49 -3.48 -10.50 -0.06
N PRO A 50 -2.59 -9.57 -0.46
CA PRO A 50 -1.47 -9.89 -1.33
C PRO A 50 -0.37 -10.69 -0.61
N LEU A 51 0.42 -11.45 -1.39
CA LEU A 51 1.68 -12.06 -0.99
C LEU A 51 2.83 -11.26 -1.57
N GLY A 52 3.93 -11.13 -0.84
CA GLY A 52 5.13 -10.39 -1.19
C GLY A 52 5.53 -9.38 -0.13
N GLY A 53 6.74 -8.85 -0.27
CA GLY A 53 7.28 -7.82 0.61
C GLY A 53 7.25 -6.44 -0.01
N LEU A 54 7.64 -5.43 0.78
CA LEU A 54 7.75 -4.05 0.34
C LEU A 54 8.73 -3.91 -0.83
N GLY A 55 8.25 -3.50 -2.00
CA GLY A 55 9.06 -3.31 -3.20
C GLY A 55 9.63 -4.57 -3.84
N ALA A 56 9.20 -5.75 -3.38
CA ALA A 56 9.63 -7.03 -3.94
C ALA A 56 8.82 -7.46 -5.19
N GLY A 57 7.71 -6.79 -5.42
CA GLY A 57 6.61 -7.23 -6.23
C GLY A 57 5.60 -8.03 -5.41
N SER A 58 4.37 -8.13 -5.89
CA SER A 58 3.30 -8.83 -5.20
C SER A 58 2.48 -9.74 -6.10
N ILE A 59 1.89 -10.77 -5.48
CA ILE A 59 0.95 -11.69 -6.09
C ILE A 59 -0.30 -11.73 -5.22
N GLY A 60 -1.43 -11.27 -5.76
CA GLY A 60 -2.70 -11.24 -5.07
C GLY A 60 -3.49 -12.54 -5.24
N ARG A 61 -3.90 -13.16 -4.14
CA ARG A 61 -4.83 -14.30 -4.15
C ARG A 61 -6.20 -13.85 -3.71
N THR A 62 -7.20 -14.09 -4.55
CA THR A 62 -8.57 -13.63 -4.30
C THR A 62 -9.32 -14.57 -3.36
N GLN A 63 -10.44 -14.10 -2.83
CA GLN A 63 -11.35 -14.89 -2.02
C GLN A 63 -11.99 -16.08 -2.78
N ARG A 64 -11.79 -16.19 -4.10
CA ARG A 64 -12.19 -17.34 -4.91
C ARG A 64 -11.18 -18.48 -4.87
N GLY A 65 -9.99 -18.25 -4.28
CA GLY A 65 -8.90 -19.20 -4.21
C GLY A 65 -7.90 -19.14 -5.37
N ASP A 66 -8.12 -18.26 -6.36
CA ASP A 66 -7.25 -18.08 -7.52
C ASP A 66 -6.19 -17.00 -7.28
N PHE A 67 -5.04 -17.12 -7.94
CA PHE A 67 -4.01 -16.08 -8.03
C PHE A 67 -4.33 -15.21 -9.24
N ALA A 68 -4.55 -13.91 -9.03
CA ALA A 68 -5.18 -13.08 -10.05
C ALA A 68 -4.72 -11.63 -10.10
N ARG A 69 -3.90 -11.16 -9.18
CA ARG A 69 -3.24 -9.84 -9.24
C ARG A 69 -1.73 -10.04 -9.30
N TRP A 70 -1.10 -9.37 -10.27
CA TRP A 70 0.31 -9.57 -10.57
C TRP A 70 0.99 -8.21 -10.71
N HIS A 71 1.84 -7.87 -9.74
CA HIS A 71 2.63 -6.63 -9.70
C HIS A 71 4.13 -6.97 -9.59
N LEU A 72 4.60 -7.85 -10.44
CA LEU A 72 5.97 -8.37 -10.41
C LEU A 72 6.95 -7.48 -11.16
N ASP A 73 6.52 -6.93 -12.30
CA ASP A 73 7.23 -5.91 -13.06
C ASP A 73 6.66 -4.55 -12.70
N VAL A 74 7.43 -3.75 -12.00
CA VAL A 74 6.99 -2.48 -11.40
C VAL A 74 6.47 -1.51 -12.47
N GLY A 75 5.31 -0.87 -12.17
CA GLY A 75 4.59 -0.05 -13.14
C GLY A 75 3.82 -0.84 -14.19
N ARG A 76 3.91 -2.16 -14.16
CA ARG A 76 3.15 -3.09 -15.01
C ARG A 76 2.39 -4.03 -14.13
N HIS A 77 1.08 -3.87 -14.08
CA HIS A 77 0.23 -4.74 -13.30
C HIS A 77 -0.77 -5.42 -14.21
N ARG A 78 -1.11 -6.63 -13.81
CA ARG A 78 -1.97 -7.52 -14.56
C ARG A 78 -3.05 -8.05 -13.62
N PHE A 79 -4.29 -7.97 -14.09
CA PHE A 79 -5.47 -8.48 -13.40
C PHE A 79 -6.05 -9.62 -14.23
N GLU A 80 -5.55 -10.82 -13.98
CA GLU A 80 -6.04 -12.02 -14.65
C GLU A 80 -5.82 -13.26 -13.78
N THR A 81 -6.74 -14.18 -13.82
CA THR A 81 -6.59 -15.50 -13.22
C THR A 81 -5.67 -16.38 -14.10
N VAL A 82 -4.68 -17.01 -13.47
CA VAL A 82 -3.84 -18.03 -14.11
C VAL A 82 -4.30 -19.40 -13.63
N PRO A 83 -5.03 -20.20 -14.44
CA PRO A 83 -5.64 -21.46 -13.99
C PRO A 83 -4.65 -22.51 -13.50
N ALA A 84 -3.41 -22.48 -13.98
CA ALA A 84 -2.37 -23.42 -13.57
C ALA A 84 -1.81 -23.16 -12.17
N ASP A 85 -2.06 -21.96 -11.61
CA ASP A 85 -1.57 -21.53 -10.31
C ASP A 85 -2.63 -21.81 -9.25
N GLN A 86 -2.65 -23.03 -8.75
CA GLN A 86 -3.75 -23.52 -7.91
C GLN A 86 -3.30 -24.44 -6.78
N PHE A 87 -4.17 -24.54 -5.77
CA PHE A 87 -4.18 -25.66 -4.85
C PHE A 87 -5.29 -26.63 -5.20
N SER A 88 -4.98 -27.94 -5.08
CA SER A 88 -5.94 -29.03 -5.22
C SER A 88 -5.84 -29.96 -4.04
N VAL A 89 -6.94 -30.63 -3.70
CA VAL A 89 -7.03 -31.60 -2.61
C VAL A 89 -7.49 -32.96 -3.14
N TYR A 90 -6.81 -34.00 -2.70
CA TYR A 90 -7.24 -35.39 -2.83
C TYR A 90 -7.61 -35.92 -1.46
N VAL A 91 -8.70 -36.67 -1.37
CA VAL A 91 -9.13 -37.34 -0.13
C VAL A 91 -9.52 -38.77 -0.44
N ALA A 92 -8.99 -39.75 0.33
CA ALA A 92 -9.42 -41.12 0.25
C ALA A 92 -9.81 -41.65 1.63
N ARG A 93 -10.94 -42.38 1.66
CA ARG A 93 -11.44 -43.12 2.83
C ARG A 93 -11.87 -44.51 2.40
N GLY A 94 -11.09 -45.55 2.78
CA GLY A 94 -11.27 -46.89 2.30
C GLY A 94 -11.05 -46.96 0.78
N GLU A 95 -12.06 -47.46 0.05
CA GLU A 95 -12.00 -47.54 -1.43
C GLU A 95 -12.51 -46.27 -2.12
N ALA A 96 -13.20 -45.39 -1.41
CA ALA A 96 -13.72 -44.13 -1.98
C ALA A 96 -12.66 -43.06 -1.98
N HIS A 97 -12.49 -42.39 -3.11
CA HIS A 97 -11.59 -41.23 -3.22
C HIS A 97 -12.16 -40.18 -4.16
N SER A 98 -11.70 -38.96 -3.98
CA SER A 98 -12.00 -37.81 -4.85
C SER A 98 -10.86 -36.83 -4.88
N ALA A 99 -10.77 -36.02 -5.95
CA ALA A 99 -9.83 -34.92 -6.07
C ALA A 99 -10.55 -33.69 -6.60
N HIS A 100 -10.23 -32.50 -6.03
CA HIS A 100 -10.92 -31.26 -6.32
C HIS A 100 -9.94 -30.10 -6.35
N VAL A 101 -10.15 -29.13 -7.25
CA VAL A 101 -9.44 -27.86 -7.24
C VAL A 101 -10.05 -26.95 -6.18
N LEU A 102 -9.20 -26.35 -5.34
CA LEU A 102 -9.64 -25.47 -4.23
C LEU A 102 -9.86 -24.03 -4.69
N SER A 103 -10.57 -23.87 -5.80
CA SER A 103 -10.99 -22.57 -6.35
C SER A 103 -12.37 -22.67 -6.97
N THR A 104 -13.14 -21.58 -6.85
CA THR A 104 -14.50 -21.51 -7.42
C THR A 104 -14.53 -21.01 -8.87
N ILE A 105 -13.36 -20.72 -9.48
CA ILE A 105 -13.31 -20.35 -10.90
C ILE A 105 -13.72 -21.51 -11.80
N ARG A 106 -14.11 -21.17 -13.04
CA ARG A 106 -14.48 -22.15 -14.07
C ARG A 106 -13.73 -21.81 -15.36
N PRO A 107 -12.40 -22.12 -15.45
CA PRO A 107 -11.58 -21.73 -16.57
C PRO A 107 -11.87 -22.53 -17.84
N GLU A 108 -11.51 -21.98 -18.99
CA GLU A 108 -11.53 -22.71 -20.24
C GLU A 108 -10.33 -23.66 -20.41
N ALA A 109 -9.17 -23.30 -19.84
CA ALA A 109 -7.99 -24.16 -19.76
C ALA A 109 -8.16 -25.19 -18.65
N LEU A 110 -7.35 -26.27 -18.69
CA LEU A 110 -7.30 -27.32 -17.66
C LEU A 110 -8.70 -27.94 -17.35
N ARG A 111 -9.51 -28.15 -18.42
CA ARG A 111 -10.87 -28.71 -18.30
C ARG A 111 -10.92 -30.14 -17.77
N SER A 112 -9.82 -30.85 -17.83
CA SER A 112 -9.68 -32.21 -17.25
C SER A 112 -9.62 -32.21 -15.73
N TRP A 113 -9.32 -31.04 -15.12
CA TRP A 113 -9.28 -30.89 -13.68
C TRP A 113 -10.70 -30.73 -13.13
N ASN A 114 -10.92 -31.20 -11.89
CA ASN A 114 -12.23 -31.12 -11.26
C ASN A 114 -12.44 -29.76 -10.56
N TRP A 115 -13.03 -28.82 -11.28
CA TRP A 115 -13.34 -27.45 -10.82
C TRP A 115 -14.76 -27.40 -10.23
N ASP A 116 -15.09 -28.26 -9.28
CA ASP A 116 -16.44 -28.40 -8.74
C ASP A 116 -16.66 -27.74 -7.38
N LEU A 117 -15.62 -27.10 -6.79
CA LEU A 117 -15.78 -26.37 -5.54
C LEU A 117 -16.90 -25.34 -5.68
N PRO A 118 -18.01 -25.43 -4.88
CA PRO A 118 -19.11 -24.49 -5.01
C PRO A 118 -18.81 -23.14 -4.36
N GLU A 119 -19.47 -22.12 -4.81
CA GLU A 119 -19.53 -20.85 -4.11
C GLU A 119 -20.09 -21.06 -2.69
N GLY A 120 -19.47 -20.40 -1.70
CA GLY A 120 -19.86 -20.57 -0.30
C GLY A 120 -19.31 -21.85 0.37
N ALA A 121 -18.38 -22.57 -0.26
CA ALA A 121 -17.74 -23.78 0.31
C ALA A 121 -16.76 -23.45 1.47
N GLY A 122 -17.10 -22.51 2.31
CA GLY A 122 -16.30 -22.08 3.45
C GLY A 122 -16.19 -20.57 3.55
N THR A 123 -15.24 -20.10 4.35
CA THR A 123 -15.03 -18.67 4.64
C THR A 123 -13.59 -18.25 4.37
N TYR A 124 -13.45 -17.16 3.62
CA TYR A 124 -12.22 -16.41 3.51
C TYR A 124 -12.16 -15.36 4.61
N HIS A 125 -10.98 -15.21 5.25
CA HIS A 125 -10.71 -14.15 6.23
C HIS A 125 -9.46 -13.38 5.82
N GLY A 126 -9.47 -12.07 6.03
CA GLY A 126 -8.33 -11.20 5.79
C GLY A 126 -8.02 -10.30 6.99
N LEU A 127 -6.79 -10.36 7.45
CA LEU A 127 -6.19 -9.44 8.43
C LEU A 127 -4.72 -9.29 8.06
N PHE A 128 -4.43 -8.32 7.21
CA PHE A 128 -3.09 -8.15 6.64
C PHE A 128 -1.98 -8.19 7.72
N PRO A 129 -0.88 -8.95 7.52
CA PRO A 129 -0.48 -9.64 6.29
C PRO A 129 -1.04 -11.08 6.17
N TYR A 130 -1.92 -11.49 7.05
CA TYR A 130 -2.55 -12.81 7.00
C TYR A 130 -3.80 -12.85 6.14
N ALA A 131 -4.03 -14.00 5.48
CA ALA A 131 -5.35 -14.45 5.06
C ALA A 131 -5.55 -15.90 5.42
N TRP A 132 -6.82 -16.29 5.61
CA TRP A 132 -7.21 -17.67 5.88
C TRP A 132 -8.31 -18.10 4.93
N PHE A 133 -8.27 -19.38 4.53
CA PHE A 133 -9.32 -20.08 3.84
C PHE A 133 -9.76 -21.24 4.75
N GLU A 134 -10.94 -21.17 5.31
CA GLU A 134 -11.57 -22.26 6.06
C GLU A 134 -12.59 -22.92 5.16
N TYR A 135 -12.28 -24.14 4.67
CA TYR A 135 -13.17 -24.89 3.79
C TYR A 135 -14.20 -25.65 4.61
N ASP A 136 -15.47 -25.48 4.26
CA ASP A 136 -16.62 -26.19 4.82
C ASP A 136 -17.50 -26.66 3.67
N TRP A 137 -17.22 -27.87 3.19
CA TRP A 137 -17.90 -28.47 2.06
C TRP A 137 -18.15 -29.96 2.30
N ALA A 138 -19.38 -30.44 2.07
CA ALA A 138 -19.81 -31.79 2.41
C ALA A 138 -19.04 -32.92 1.69
N GLU A 139 -18.49 -32.62 0.49
CA GLU A 139 -17.66 -33.56 -0.27
C GLU A 139 -16.25 -33.73 0.32
N LEU A 140 -15.83 -32.87 1.22
CA LEU A 140 -14.56 -32.97 1.94
C LEU A 140 -14.82 -33.56 3.35
N PRO A 141 -14.61 -34.86 3.59
CA PRO A 141 -14.83 -35.49 4.89
C PRO A 141 -13.72 -35.20 5.91
N ILE A 142 -13.06 -34.03 5.76
CA ILE A 142 -11.97 -33.48 6.58
C ILE A 142 -12.28 -32.04 6.90
N ARG A 143 -11.66 -31.51 7.95
CA ARG A 143 -11.57 -30.04 8.15
C ARG A 143 -10.27 -29.56 7.55
N LEU A 144 -10.38 -28.59 6.66
CA LEU A 144 -9.25 -28.06 5.91
C LEU A 144 -9.18 -26.54 6.10
N MET A 145 -8.06 -26.04 6.60
CA MET A 145 -7.79 -24.63 6.74
C MET A 145 -6.41 -24.30 6.15
N GLN A 146 -6.34 -23.23 5.39
CA GLN A 146 -5.08 -22.63 4.97
C GLN A 146 -4.90 -21.27 5.63
N ARG A 147 -3.68 -20.97 6.10
CA ARG A 147 -3.21 -19.62 6.43
C ARG A 147 -2.12 -19.23 5.45
N GLN A 148 -2.19 -18.01 4.91
CA GLN A 148 -1.13 -17.46 4.06
C GLN A 148 -0.64 -16.13 4.60
N PHE A 149 0.65 -15.81 4.39
CA PHE A 149 1.26 -14.53 4.76
C PHE A 149 2.62 -14.32 4.10
N SER A 150 3.10 -13.07 4.16
CA SER A 150 4.48 -12.68 3.86
C SER A 150 5.08 -11.96 5.08
N PRO A 151 6.43 -11.93 5.25
CA PRO A 151 7.06 -11.39 6.46
C PRO A 151 7.10 -9.86 6.48
N VAL A 152 5.92 -9.22 6.37
CA VAL A 152 5.76 -7.77 6.46
C VAL A 152 5.70 -7.40 7.95
N ILE A 153 6.84 -6.99 8.50
CA ILE A 153 7.05 -6.79 9.95
C ILE A 153 7.54 -5.36 10.18
N PRO A 154 6.83 -4.54 10.98
CA PRO A 154 7.27 -3.18 11.28
C PRO A 154 8.68 -3.09 11.84
N GLY A 155 9.44 -2.08 11.37
CA GLY A 155 10.83 -1.86 11.77
C GLY A 155 11.82 -2.89 11.20
N ASN A 156 11.35 -3.88 10.46
CA ASN A 156 12.19 -4.86 9.81
C ASN A 156 12.43 -4.46 8.35
N TYR A 157 13.64 -4.00 8.04
CA TYR A 157 14.05 -3.51 6.72
C TYR A 157 14.71 -4.59 5.84
N ARG A 158 14.79 -5.82 6.35
CA ARG A 158 15.36 -6.97 5.62
C ARG A 158 14.25 -7.89 5.13
N GLU A 159 13.62 -8.63 6.05
CA GLU A 159 12.65 -9.66 5.68
C GLU A 159 11.37 -9.05 5.09
N SER A 160 11.00 -7.80 5.50
CA SER A 160 9.86 -7.10 4.87
C SER A 160 10.07 -6.77 3.40
N SER A 161 11.28 -6.92 2.85
CA SER A 161 11.56 -6.78 1.40
C SER A 161 11.54 -8.11 0.63
N TYR A 162 11.27 -9.25 1.27
CA TYR A 162 11.42 -10.54 0.63
C TYR A 162 10.29 -10.89 -0.34
N PRO A 163 10.61 -11.38 -1.54
CA PRO A 163 9.67 -11.84 -2.55
C PRO A 163 9.18 -13.26 -2.24
N VAL A 164 8.34 -13.42 -1.22
CA VAL A 164 7.93 -14.73 -0.76
C VAL A 164 6.53 -14.73 -0.16
N GLY A 165 5.77 -15.80 -0.41
CA GLY A 165 4.51 -16.14 0.26
C GLY A 165 4.60 -17.48 0.97
N ILE A 166 4.15 -17.55 2.21
CA ILE A 166 4.09 -18.75 3.05
C ILE A 166 2.64 -19.19 3.11
N LEU A 167 2.38 -20.50 2.86
CA LEU A 167 1.05 -21.07 2.69
C LEU A 167 0.96 -22.32 3.58
N GLU A 168 0.43 -22.16 4.79
CA GLU A 168 0.36 -23.20 5.81
C GLU A 168 -1.00 -23.85 5.86
N TRP A 169 -1.03 -25.16 5.75
CA TRP A 169 -2.23 -25.98 5.80
C TRP A 169 -2.38 -26.69 7.12
N ARG A 170 -3.59 -26.70 7.67
CA ARG A 170 -4.03 -27.55 8.78
C ARG A 170 -5.10 -28.48 8.26
N ILE A 171 -4.86 -29.77 8.41
CA ILE A 171 -5.73 -30.85 7.95
C ILE A 171 -6.14 -31.67 9.17
N GLU A 172 -7.44 -31.80 9.43
CA GLU A 172 -7.98 -32.57 10.58
C GLU A 172 -8.95 -33.63 10.06
N ASN A 173 -8.80 -34.84 10.56
CA ASN A 173 -9.77 -35.91 10.34
C ASN A 173 -10.76 -35.95 11.50
N PRO A 174 -11.96 -35.36 11.38
CA PRO A 174 -13.00 -35.44 12.42
C PRO A 174 -13.78 -36.77 12.44
N GLY A 175 -13.55 -37.62 11.43
CA GLY A 175 -14.28 -38.87 11.24
C GLY A 175 -13.74 -40.03 12.07
N PRO A 176 -14.47 -41.16 12.09
CA PRO A 176 -14.08 -42.35 12.84
C PRO A 176 -13.08 -43.24 12.09
N ASP A 177 -12.88 -43.04 10.77
CA ASP A 177 -12.04 -43.89 9.93
C ASP A 177 -10.77 -43.15 9.54
N PRO A 178 -9.64 -43.82 9.30
CA PRO A 178 -8.44 -43.22 8.74
C PRO A 178 -8.71 -42.62 7.35
N VAL A 179 -8.04 -41.52 7.05
CA VAL A 179 -8.10 -40.85 5.73
C VAL A 179 -6.71 -40.59 5.20
N THR A 180 -6.56 -40.70 3.88
CA THR A 180 -5.38 -40.20 3.16
C THR A 180 -5.74 -38.88 2.50
N VAL A 181 -4.92 -37.85 2.69
CA VAL A 181 -5.13 -36.53 2.10
C VAL A 181 -3.89 -36.12 1.32
N GLY A 182 -4.05 -35.76 0.05
CA GLY A 182 -3.06 -35.13 -0.80
C GLY A 182 -3.37 -33.64 -1.02
N LEU A 183 -2.39 -32.78 -0.87
CA LEU A 183 -2.48 -31.38 -1.28
C LEU A 183 -1.51 -31.14 -2.42
N MET A 184 -1.98 -30.72 -3.58
CA MET A 184 -1.12 -30.34 -4.71
C MET A 184 -1.10 -28.82 -4.87
N PHE A 185 0.09 -28.26 -4.96
CA PHE A 185 0.34 -26.88 -5.36
C PHE A 185 0.94 -26.87 -6.74
N SER A 186 0.26 -26.31 -7.72
CA SER A 186 0.71 -26.17 -9.11
C SER A 186 1.03 -24.71 -9.45
N TRP A 187 1.98 -24.49 -10.34
CA TRP A 187 2.46 -23.16 -10.73
C TRP A 187 2.92 -23.12 -12.18
N LEU A 188 2.51 -22.07 -12.90
CA LEU A 188 2.95 -21.79 -14.26
C LEU A 188 4.35 -21.16 -14.26
N ASN A 189 5.21 -21.57 -15.16
CA ASN A 189 6.44 -20.82 -15.45
C ASN A 189 6.12 -19.68 -16.44
N ASP A 190 5.61 -18.59 -15.91
CA ASP A 190 5.21 -17.41 -16.68
C ASP A 190 6.24 -16.26 -16.63
N ILE A 191 7.51 -16.59 -16.36
CA ILE A 191 8.60 -15.61 -16.33
C ILE A 191 8.64 -14.82 -17.64
N GLY A 192 8.58 -13.50 -17.52
CA GLY A 192 8.52 -12.57 -18.66
C GLY A 192 7.12 -12.32 -19.23
N ARG A 193 6.06 -12.82 -18.63
CA ARG A 193 4.68 -12.63 -19.11
C ARG A 193 4.28 -11.17 -19.22
N ASP A 194 4.64 -10.34 -18.24
CA ASP A 194 4.36 -8.90 -18.24
C ASP A 194 5.05 -8.14 -19.40
N ARG A 195 5.97 -8.80 -20.08
CA ARG A 195 6.67 -8.34 -21.28
C ARG A 195 6.36 -9.18 -22.53
N GLY A 196 5.36 -10.06 -22.47
CA GLY A 196 4.97 -10.95 -23.57
C GLY A 196 6.02 -12.00 -23.93
N GLN A 197 6.84 -12.44 -22.96
CA GLN A 197 7.93 -13.38 -23.17
C GLN A 197 7.67 -14.77 -22.55
N ASP A 198 6.56 -15.01 -21.89
CA ASP A 198 6.18 -16.24 -21.21
C ASP A 198 6.14 -17.48 -22.14
N ARG A 199 5.83 -17.27 -23.43
CA ARG A 199 5.81 -18.33 -24.47
C ARG A 199 6.98 -18.25 -25.48
N ARG A 200 8.03 -17.52 -25.11
CA ARG A 200 9.22 -17.40 -25.97
C ARG A 200 9.88 -18.77 -26.26
N GLY A 201 9.78 -19.69 -25.31
CA GLY A 201 10.54 -20.93 -25.26
C GLY A 201 11.84 -20.77 -24.50
N GLY A 202 12.41 -21.90 -24.09
CA GLY A 202 13.63 -21.91 -23.29
C GLY A 202 13.39 -21.90 -21.77
N HIS A 203 12.15 -21.69 -21.30
CA HIS A 203 11.79 -21.81 -19.88
C HIS A 203 12.03 -23.25 -19.41
N ARG A 204 12.53 -23.40 -18.19
CA ARG A 204 12.92 -24.71 -17.66
C ARG A 204 12.48 -24.84 -16.20
N ASN A 205 11.93 -25.99 -15.85
CA ASN A 205 11.62 -26.36 -14.48
C ASN A 205 12.51 -27.50 -14.02
N VAL A 206 12.90 -27.51 -12.75
CA VAL A 206 13.82 -28.49 -12.18
C VAL A 206 13.33 -28.93 -10.81
N SER A 207 12.98 -30.22 -10.67
CA SER A 207 12.71 -30.81 -9.35
C SER A 207 13.97 -30.85 -8.50
N LEU A 208 13.87 -30.38 -7.27
CA LEU A 208 14.97 -30.34 -6.30
C LEU A 208 14.56 -30.98 -4.97
N ARG A 209 15.50 -31.73 -4.37
CA ARG A 209 15.38 -32.24 -3.00
C ARG A 209 16.69 -31.95 -2.29
N GLN A 210 16.66 -31.07 -1.31
CA GLN A 210 17.89 -30.63 -0.63
C GLN A 210 17.54 -30.19 0.81
N ASP A 211 18.38 -30.49 1.77
CA ASP A 211 18.34 -29.99 3.16
C ASP A 211 16.98 -30.18 3.86
N GLY A 212 16.32 -31.32 3.62
CA GLY A 212 15.00 -31.60 4.19
C GLY A 212 13.84 -30.82 3.53
N MET A 213 14.05 -30.33 2.32
CA MET A 213 13.04 -29.64 1.50
C MET A 213 12.88 -30.33 0.15
N ALA A 214 11.70 -30.26 -0.41
CA ALA A 214 11.42 -30.70 -1.79
C ALA A 214 10.61 -29.63 -2.51
N GLY A 215 10.76 -29.55 -3.83
CA GLY A 215 10.00 -28.58 -4.64
C GLY A 215 10.49 -28.52 -6.07
N VAL A 216 10.02 -27.52 -6.80
CA VAL A 216 10.42 -27.27 -8.19
C VAL A 216 10.90 -25.83 -8.32
N LEU A 217 12.07 -25.66 -8.92
CA LEU A 217 12.64 -24.38 -9.34
C LEU A 217 12.24 -24.14 -10.80
N LEU A 218 11.55 -23.03 -11.05
CA LEU A 218 11.15 -22.58 -12.37
C LEU A 218 12.09 -21.46 -12.80
N GLN A 219 12.67 -21.58 -13.98
CA GLN A 219 13.71 -20.67 -14.48
C GLN A 219 13.30 -20.09 -15.83
N GLY A 220 13.61 -18.83 -16.04
CA GLY A 220 13.48 -18.20 -17.34
C GLY A 220 14.54 -18.66 -18.35
N PRO A 221 14.42 -18.23 -19.62
CA PRO A 221 15.34 -18.67 -20.69
C PRO A 221 16.77 -18.22 -20.43
N PRO A 222 17.76 -19.14 -20.48
CA PRO A 222 19.17 -18.83 -20.15
C PRO A 222 19.88 -17.96 -21.20
N ASP A 223 19.41 -17.94 -22.44
CA ASP A 223 19.96 -17.12 -23.52
C ASP A 223 19.64 -15.63 -23.38
N VAL A 224 18.75 -15.26 -22.46
CA VAL A 224 18.39 -13.89 -22.09
C VAL A 224 18.49 -13.68 -20.59
N ALA A 225 19.46 -14.32 -19.94
CA ALA A 225 19.62 -14.25 -18.49
C ALA A 225 19.74 -12.80 -17.95
N ASP A 226 20.32 -11.90 -18.74
CA ASP A 226 20.48 -10.48 -18.37
C ASP A 226 19.26 -9.60 -18.67
N ALA A 227 18.16 -10.17 -19.18
CA ALA A 227 16.95 -9.40 -19.42
C ALA A 227 16.30 -8.97 -18.09
N PRO A 228 15.84 -7.71 -17.94
CA PRO A 228 15.27 -7.21 -16.69
C PRO A 228 14.07 -8.01 -16.17
N TRP A 229 13.32 -8.63 -17.09
CA TRP A 229 12.16 -9.46 -16.79
C TRP A 229 12.50 -10.92 -16.45
N ASN A 230 13.77 -11.35 -16.64
CA ASN A 230 14.18 -12.74 -16.41
C ASN A 230 14.48 -12.99 -14.92
N GLY A 231 14.34 -14.24 -14.52
CA GLY A 231 14.53 -14.63 -13.14
C GLY A 231 14.13 -16.07 -12.84
N SER A 232 13.62 -16.29 -11.63
CA SER A 232 13.16 -17.61 -11.20
C SER A 232 11.99 -17.54 -10.22
N PHE A 233 11.20 -18.63 -10.19
CA PHE A 233 10.23 -18.94 -9.12
C PHE A 233 10.63 -20.26 -8.44
N ALA A 234 10.15 -20.48 -7.22
CA ALA A 234 10.23 -21.76 -6.53
C ALA A 234 8.92 -22.07 -5.80
N ILE A 235 8.37 -23.25 -6.04
CA ILE A 235 7.32 -23.83 -5.20
C ILE A 235 7.98 -24.93 -4.35
N MET A 236 7.86 -24.84 -3.03
CA MET A 236 8.63 -25.65 -2.10
C MET A 236 7.78 -26.08 -0.91
N ALA A 237 8.17 -27.21 -0.29
CA ALA A 237 7.65 -27.64 1.02
C ALA A 237 8.75 -28.27 1.86
N GLY A 238 8.63 -28.16 3.19
CA GLY A 238 9.51 -28.85 4.13
C GLY A 238 9.14 -30.34 4.26
N VAL A 239 10.13 -31.20 4.36
CA VAL A 239 9.93 -32.62 4.67
C VAL A 239 9.65 -32.74 6.17
N GLU A 240 8.39 -32.95 6.54
CA GLU A 240 7.97 -33.14 7.93
C GLU A 240 7.65 -34.62 8.21
N PRO A 241 7.74 -35.09 9.47
CA PRO A 241 7.40 -36.49 9.81
C PRO A 241 5.98 -36.86 9.39
N GLY A 242 5.86 -37.93 8.59
CA GLY A 242 4.58 -38.42 8.08
C GLY A 242 3.97 -37.58 6.96
N VAL A 243 4.73 -36.68 6.35
CA VAL A 243 4.41 -35.99 5.09
C VAL A 243 5.23 -36.59 3.97
N HIS A 244 4.59 -37.04 2.91
CA HIS A 244 5.23 -37.56 1.73
C HIS A 244 5.15 -36.53 0.61
N LEU A 245 6.29 -36.03 0.15
CA LEU A 245 6.38 -35.03 -0.91
C LEU A 245 6.72 -35.69 -2.25
N THR A 246 6.00 -35.33 -3.30
CA THR A 246 6.24 -35.75 -4.67
C THR A 246 6.14 -34.57 -5.62
N THR A 247 6.85 -34.63 -6.77
CA THR A 247 6.97 -33.49 -7.71
C THR A 247 6.64 -33.91 -9.13
N CYS A 248 6.14 -32.96 -9.92
CA CYS A 248 6.12 -32.99 -11.38
C CYS A 248 6.79 -31.70 -11.87
N ASP A 249 7.97 -31.81 -12.51
CA ASP A 249 8.67 -30.62 -12.96
C ASP A 249 8.14 -30.08 -14.29
N ARG A 250 7.28 -30.83 -14.98
CA ARG A 250 6.74 -30.35 -16.25
C ARG A 250 5.37 -30.95 -16.60
N PHE A 251 4.39 -30.07 -16.76
CA PHE A 251 3.15 -30.37 -17.48
C PHE A 251 2.82 -29.23 -18.46
N LEU A 252 1.99 -29.48 -19.47
CA LEU A 252 1.53 -28.44 -20.39
C LEU A 252 0.36 -27.69 -19.74
N ALA A 253 0.53 -26.41 -19.47
CA ALA A 253 -0.44 -25.61 -18.75
C ALA A 253 -1.75 -25.35 -19.50
N ASP A 254 -1.76 -25.55 -20.82
CA ASP A 254 -2.98 -25.45 -21.63
C ASP A 254 -3.88 -26.69 -21.52
N ASP A 255 -3.32 -27.88 -21.16
CA ASP A 255 -4.04 -29.16 -21.06
C ASP A 255 -4.01 -29.75 -19.64
N GLY A 256 -2.83 -29.99 -19.06
CA GLY A 256 -2.61 -30.51 -17.69
C GLY A 256 -3.31 -31.82 -17.35
N SER A 257 -3.81 -32.56 -18.35
CA SER A 257 -4.59 -33.79 -18.12
C SER A 257 -3.75 -34.90 -17.51
N ASP A 258 -2.48 -34.96 -17.83
CA ASP A 258 -1.51 -35.95 -17.34
C ASP A 258 -1.22 -35.77 -15.84
N VAL A 259 -0.87 -34.57 -15.41
CA VAL A 259 -0.59 -34.24 -14.00
C VAL A 259 -1.83 -34.39 -13.14
N TRP A 260 -3.00 -34.05 -13.69
CA TRP A 260 -4.27 -34.22 -12.95
C TRP A 260 -4.63 -35.70 -12.76
N ALA A 261 -4.49 -36.50 -13.82
CA ALA A 261 -4.79 -37.93 -13.75
C ALA A 261 -3.87 -38.67 -12.76
N ASP A 262 -2.59 -38.25 -12.72
CA ASP A 262 -1.60 -38.78 -11.78
C ASP A 262 -1.98 -38.43 -10.34
N PHE A 263 -2.21 -37.16 -10.04
CA PHE A 263 -2.61 -36.71 -8.71
C PHE A 263 -3.98 -37.26 -8.26
N ALA A 264 -4.97 -37.28 -9.13
CA ALA A 264 -6.30 -37.77 -8.81
C ALA A 264 -6.38 -39.28 -8.54
N ALA A 265 -5.38 -40.06 -8.93
CA ALA A 265 -5.30 -41.48 -8.71
C ALA A 265 -5.05 -41.85 -7.24
N ASP A 266 -4.10 -41.19 -6.57
CA ASP A 266 -3.69 -41.55 -5.20
C ASP A 266 -3.24 -40.36 -4.33
N GLY A 267 -3.38 -39.11 -4.82
CA GLY A 267 -2.99 -37.88 -4.11
C GLY A 267 -1.48 -37.57 -4.18
N ARG A 268 -0.76 -38.21 -5.09
CA ARG A 268 0.68 -38.09 -5.30
C ARG A 268 1.01 -37.71 -6.74
N LEU A 269 2.27 -37.43 -6.97
CA LEU A 269 2.84 -37.25 -8.31
C LEU A 269 3.92 -38.32 -8.52
N SER A 270 4.11 -38.74 -9.75
CA SER A 270 5.01 -39.86 -10.10
C SER A 270 6.50 -39.55 -9.97
N ASP A 271 6.91 -38.37 -9.51
CA ASP A 271 8.31 -37.90 -9.40
C ASP A 271 9.08 -38.02 -10.73
N VAL A 272 8.39 -37.92 -11.87
CA VAL A 272 9.03 -37.95 -13.19
C VAL A 272 9.77 -36.65 -13.42
N VAL A 273 11.07 -36.74 -13.70
CA VAL A 273 11.92 -35.61 -14.05
C VAL A 273 12.07 -35.54 -15.58
N ASP A 274 11.48 -34.52 -16.18
CA ASP A 274 11.60 -34.25 -17.62
C ASP A 274 12.79 -33.29 -17.92
N GLY A 275 12.85 -32.16 -17.21
CA GLY A 275 13.93 -31.19 -17.30
C GLY A 275 14.13 -30.54 -18.67
N ARG A 276 13.30 -30.84 -19.67
CA ARG A 276 13.38 -30.24 -21.01
C ARG A 276 12.90 -28.80 -21.00
N PRO A 277 13.60 -27.87 -21.67
CA PRO A 277 13.10 -26.52 -21.85
C PRO A 277 11.82 -26.51 -22.68
N SER A 278 10.98 -25.47 -22.45
CA SER A 278 9.80 -25.22 -23.26
C SER A 278 10.18 -24.91 -24.71
N ARG A 279 9.33 -25.29 -25.66
CA ARG A 279 9.44 -24.86 -27.05
C ARG A 279 8.77 -23.49 -27.24
N PRO A 280 9.11 -22.74 -28.30
CA PRO A 280 8.36 -21.55 -28.65
C PRO A 280 6.86 -21.86 -28.78
N GLY A 281 6.02 -21.06 -28.11
CA GLY A 281 4.57 -21.22 -28.03
C GLY A 281 4.07 -22.15 -26.91
N GLU A 282 4.94 -22.91 -26.25
CA GLU A 282 4.55 -23.76 -25.10
C GLU A 282 4.51 -22.97 -23.80
N ALA A 283 3.46 -23.19 -22.99
CA ALA A 283 3.39 -22.80 -21.59
C ALA A 283 3.58 -24.07 -20.72
N ILE A 284 4.58 -24.07 -19.85
CA ILE A 284 4.87 -25.20 -18.98
C ILE A 284 4.62 -24.84 -17.50
N GLY A 285 3.96 -25.73 -16.79
CA GLY A 285 3.77 -25.66 -15.35
C GLY A 285 4.59 -26.71 -14.61
N ALA A 286 4.63 -26.55 -13.28
CA ALA A 286 5.17 -27.51 -12.34
C ALA A 286 4.18 -27.75 -11.21
N ALA A 287 4.30 -28.88 -10.51
CA ALA A 287 3.47 -29.23 -9.37
C ALA A 287 4.29 -29.89 -8.26
N LEU A 288 3.84 -29.65 -7.02
CA LEU A 288 4.36 -30.25 -5.80
C LEU A 288 3.18 -30.80 -5.00
N ALA A 289 3.18 -32.08 -4.69
CA ALA A 289 2.15 -32.71 -3.86
C ALA A 289 2.71 -33.12 -2.50
N ALA A 290 1.91 -32.89 -1.46
CA ALA A 290 2.18 -33.33 -0.09
C ALA A 290 1.06 -34.27 0.36
N THR A 291 1.37 -35.53 0.63
CA THR A 291 0.39 -36.55 1.04
C THR A 291 0.58 -36.92 2.50
N VAL A 292 -0.51 -37.03 3.25
CA VAL A 292 -0.53 -37.40 4.67
C VAL A 292 -1.59 -38.44 4.93
N GLU A 293 -1.33 -39.32 5.91
CA GLU A 293 -2.32 -40.25 6.47
C GLU A 293 -2.76 -39.73 7.85
N LEU A 294 -4.04 -39.62 8.11
CA LEU A 294 -4.59 -39.16 9.38
C LEU A 294 -5.44 -40.24 10.02
N ALA A 295 -5.09 -40.62 11.24
CA ALA A 295 -5.96 -41.43 12.09
C ALA A 295 -7.22 -40.64 12.52
N PRO A 296 -8.27 -41.28 13.03
CA PRO A 296 -9.43 -40.60 13.60
C PRO A 296 -9.04 -39.57 14.65
N GLY A 297 -9.51 -38.33 14.50
CA GLY A 297 -9.22 -37.22 15.40
C GLY A 297 -7.82 -36.61 15.23
N GLU A 298 -6.99 -37.09 14.31
CA GLU A 298 -5.63 -36.57 14.10
C GLU A 298 -5.64 -35.26 13.30
N THR A 299 -4.72 -34.37 13.65
CA THR A 299 -4.43 -33.13 12.91
C THR A 299 -3.00 -33.15 12.42
N LYS A 300 -2.78 -32.86 11.14
CA LYS A 300 -1.46 -32.65 10.54
C LYS A 300 -1.34 -31.27 9.91
N ARG A 301 -0.10 -30.86 9.68
CA ARG A 301 0.23 -29.58 9.04
C ARG A 301 1.15 -29.82 7.88
N VAL A 302 1.00 -28.96 6.86
CA VAL A 302 1.89 -28.93 5.70
C VAL A 302 2.14 -27.47 5.37
N SER A 303 3.39 -27.07 5.20
CA SER A 303 3.77 -25.72 4.82
C SER A 303 4.35 -25.72 3.42
N PHE A 304 3.72 -24.96 2.53
CA PHE A 304 4.25 -24.64 1.21
C PHE A 304 4.81 -23.22 1.22
N VAL A 305 5.74 -22.96 0.31
CA VAL A 305 6.29 -21.62 0.04
C VAL A 305 6.28 -21.39 -1.45
N LEU A 306 5.83 -20.19 -1.83
CA LEU A 306 6.04 -19.59 -3.14
C LEU A 306 7.10 -18.50 -3.00
N ALA A 307 8.21 -18.62 -3.71
CA ALA A 307 9.25 -17.60 -3.74
C ALA A 307 9.56 -17.19 -5.18
N TRP A 308 9.99 -15.95 -5.36
CA TRP A 308 10.44 -15.47 -6.66
C TRP A 308 11.72 -14.63 -6.55
N ASP A 309 12.52 -14.64 -7.61
CA ASP A 309 13.70 -13.79 -7.74
C ASP A 309 13.66 -13.11 -9.11
N LEU A 310 13.06 -11.93 -9.14
CA LEU A 310 12.97 -11.01 -10.27
C LEU A 310 13.72 -9.73 -9.88
N PRO A 311 15.07 -9.71 -9.98
CA PRO A 311 15.92 -8.77 -9.25
C PRO A 311 15.90 -7.34 -9.78
N VAL A 312 15.49 -7.14 -11.02
CA VAL A 312 15.60 -5.85 -11.72
C VAL A 312 14.25 -5.15 -11.80
N VAL A 313 14.27 -3.83 -11.61
CA VAL A 313 13.22 -2.91 -12.02
C VAL A 313 13.75 -2.12 -13.20
N GLU A 314 13.04 -2.08 -14.31
CA GLU A 314 13.34 -1.26 -15.48
C GLU A 314 12.22 -0.26 -15.71
N PHE A 315 12.54 1.02 -15.79
CA PHE A 315 11.60 2.08 -16.11
C PHE A 315 11.62 2.44 -17.59
N GLY A 316 10.60 3.16 -18.05
CA GLY A 316 10.35 3.44 -19.45
C GLY A 316 11.50 4.13 -20.19
N SER A 317 12.34 4.90 -19.50
CA SER A 317 13.56 5.52 -20.04
C SER A 317 14.73 4.53 -20.26
N GLY A 318 14.62 3.29 -19.76
CA GLY A 318 15.66 2.28 -19.80
C GLY A 318 16.61 2.33 -18.59
N THR A 319 16.30 3.14 -17.59
CA THR A 319 17.03 3.12 -16.33
C THR A 319 16.60 1.93 -15.50
N CYS A 320 17.59 1.15 -15.05
CA CYS A 320 17.38 -0.04 -14.25
C CYS A 320 17.89 0.14 -12.83
N TRP A 321 17.24 -0.59 -11.91
CA TRP A 321 17.60 -0.64 -10.50
C TRP A 321 17.50 -2.08 -10.02
N TYR A 322 18.34 -2.44 -9.04
CA TYR A 322 18.13 -3.70 -8.34
C TYR A 322 17.17 -3.51 -7.18
N LYS A 323 16.23 -4.47 -7.00
CA LYS A 323 15.32 -4.49 -5.85
C LYS A 323 16.08 -4.69 -4.55
N ARG A 324 15.59 -4.16 -3.43
CA ARG A 324 16.23 -4.17 -2.11
C ARG A 324 16.67 -5.56 -1.64
N TYR A 325 15.84 -6.59 -1.79
CA TYR A 325 16.14 -7.95 -1.33
C TYR A 325 17.41 -8.55 -1.97
N THR A 326 17.82 -8.06 -3.13
CA THR A 326 19.03 -8.56 -3.83
C THR A 326 20.32 -8.32 -3.03
N ARG A 327 20.29 -7.39 -2.08
CA ARG A 327 21.42 -7.21 -1.15
C ARG A 327 21.65 -8.42 -0.25
N PHE A 328 20.63 -9.23 -0.03
CA PHE A 328 20.69 -10.38 0.88
C PHE A 328 20.87 -11.71 0.13
N PHE A 329 20.37 -11.81 -1.09
CA PHE A 329 20.39 -13.05 -1.88
C PHE A 329 21.24 -12.96 -3.15
N GLY A 330 21.68 -11.75 -3.55
CA GLY A 330 22.41 -11.54 -4.81
C GLY A 330 21.49 -11.12 -5.96
N ARG A 331 22.13 -10.77 -7.10
CA ARG A 331 21.48 -10.10 -8.24
C ARG A 331 21.30 -11.01 -9.47
N SER A 332 21.45 -12.33 -9.30
CA SER A 332 21.51 -13.28 -10.43
C SER A 332 20.17 -13.65 -11.03
N GLY A 333 19.06 -13.41 -10.35
CA GLY A 333 17.74 -13.90 -10.75
C GLY A 333 17.54 -15.42 -10.54
N ALA A 334 18.51 -16.11 -9.91
CA ALA A 334 18.47 -17.57 -9.72
C ALA A 334 18.33 -17.97 -8.24
N ASN A 335 17.90 -17.06 -7.36
CA ASN A 335 17.93 -17.24 -5.91
C ASN A 335 16.56 -17.63 -5.30
N ALA A 336 15.52 -17.86 -6.11
CA ALA A 336 14.18 -18.19 -5.58
C ALA A 336 14.20 -19.38 -4.62
N TRP A 337 15.02 -20.40 -4.88
CA TRP A 337 15.19 -21.53 -3.97
C TRP A 337 15.77 -21.12 -2.61
N ALA A 338 16.79 -20.28 -2.59
CA ALA A 338 17.44 -19.82 -1.36
C ALA A 338 16.46 -18.95 -0.54
N ILE A 339 15.69 -18.09 -1.20
CA ILE A 339 14.64 -17.27 -0.58
C ILE A 339 13.58 -18.16 0.07
N GLY A 340 13.09 -19.15 -0.68
CA GLY A 340 12.09 -20.11 -0.18
C GLY A 340 12.61 -20.99 0.96
N ALA A 341 13.87 -21.39 0.93
CA ALA A 341 14.52 -22.15 2.01
C ALA A 341 14.62 -21.34 3.31
N GLU A 342 15.02 -20.06 3.23
CA GLU A 342 15.00 -19.17 4.41
C GLU A 342 13.59 -19.00 4.95
N ALA A 343 12.58 -18.87 4.08
CA ALA A 343 11.19 -18.75 4.48
C ALA A 343 10.68 -19.99 5.21
N LEU A 344 10.94 -21.19 4.69
CA LEU A 344 10.58 -22.43 5.37
C LEU A 344 11.25 -22.55 6.75
N ALA A 345 12.50 -22.12 6.87
CA ALA A 345 13.25 -22.19 8.12
C ALA A 345 12.75 -21.19 9.17
N ARG A 346 12.32 -19.99 8.73
CA ARG A 346 12.00 -18.86 9.63
C ARG A 346 10.52 -18.52 9.74
N ARG A 347 9.63 -19.25 9.08
CA ARG A 347 8.19 -18.97 9.05
C ARG A 347 7.56 -18.74 10.43
N SER A 348 7.95 -19.56 11.39
CA SER A 348 7.42 -19.48 12.76
C SER A 348 7.92 -18.24 13.52
N GLU A 349 9.17 -17.87 13.32
CA GLU A 349 9.74 -16.64 13.87
C GLU A 349 8.99 -15.42 13.31
N TRP A 350 8.75 -15.39 12.01
CA TRP A 350 8.07 -14.29 11.35
C TRP A 350 6.60 -14.19 11.74
N SER A 351 5.87 -15.32 11.79
CA SER A 351 4.49 -15.29 12.26
C SER A 351 4.39 -14.84 13.70
N SER A 352 5.31 -15.29 14.59
CA SER A 352 5.34 -14.83 15.98
C SER A 352 5.61 -13.33 16.09
N ALA A 353 6.47 -12.77 15.24
CA ALA A 353 6.75 -11.33 15.23
C ALA A 353 5.53 -10.52 14.76
N ILE A 354 4.82 -11.00 13.74
CA ILE A 354 3.56 -10.39 13.27
C ILE A 354 2.49 -10.44 14.38
N ASP A 355 2.29 -11.61 14.99
CA ASP A 355 1.33 -11.79 16.09
C ASP A 355 1.64 -10.86 17.28
N ALA A 356 2.92 -10.75 17.65
CA ALA A 356 3.36 -9.87 18.74
C ALA A 356 3.14 -8.38 18.42
N TRP A 357 3.32 -7.99 17.16
CA TRP A 357 3.03 -6.63 16.70
C TRP A 357 1.53 -6.29 16.73
N GLN A 358 0.69 -7.21 16.27
CA GLN A 358 -0.76 -6.98 16.20
C GLN A 358 -1.45 -7.07 17.57
N ALA A 359 -0.96 -7.93 18.45
CA ALA A 359 -1.62 -8.27 19.72
C ALA A 359 -2.03 -7.06 20.58
N PRO A 360 -1.23 -6.00 20.78
CA PRO A 360 -1.63 -4.86 21.61
C PRO A 360 -2.86 -4.12 21.09
N ILE A 361 -2.97 -3.97 19.75
CA ILE A 361 -4.12 -3.31 19.10
C ILE A 361 -5.34 -4.23 19.13
N LEU A 362 -5.15 -5.50 18.83
CA LEU A 362 -6.23 -6.48 18.81
C LEU A 362 -6.87 -6.68 20.19
N ALA A 363 -6.07 -6.62 21.25
CA ALA A 363 -6.53 -6.77 22.64
C ALA A 363 -7.20 -5.52 23.20
N ASP A 364 -7.05 -4.35 22.59
CA ASP A 364 -7.60 -3.10 23.10
C ASP A 364 -9.11 -2.99 22.84
N SER A 365 -9.89 -3.08 23.91
CA SER A 365 -11.36 -2.97 23.86
C SER A 365 -11.87 -1.54 23.60
N ALA A 366 -11.03 -0.52 23.71
CA ALA A 366 -11.41 0.86 23.37
C ALA A 366 -11.47 1.10 21.86
N ARG A 367 -10.84 0.24 21.06
CA ARG A 367 -10.88 0.29 19.61
C ARG A 367 -12.01 -0.59 19.06
N PRO A 368 -12.89 -0.06 18.19
CA PRO A 368 -13.92 -0.88 17.51
C PRO A 368 -13.28 -2.01 16.67
N ASP A 369 -13.93 -3.18 16.62
CA ASP A 369 -13.38 -4.32 15.87
C ASP A 369 -13.24 -4.03 14.37
N TRP A 370 -14.21 -3.34 13.76
CA TRP A 370 -14.11 -2.93 12.37
C TRP A 370 -12.85 -2.07 12.10
N TYR A 371 -12.51 -1.18 13.06
CA TYR A 371 -11.32 -0.32 12.94
C TYR A 371 -10.03 -1.13 13.03
N LYS A 372 -9.95 -2.09 13.97
CA LYS A 372 -8.79 -2.99 14.09
C LYS A 372 -8.53 -3.72 12.78
N GLY A 373 -9.60 -4.28 12.17
CA GLY A 373 -9.51 -4.96 10.88
C GLY A 373 -9.06 -4.01 9.76
N ALA A 374 -9.72 -2.86 9.61
CA ALA A 374 -9.39 -1.87 8.60
C ALA A 374 -7.96 -1.32 8.75
N LEU A 375 -7.53 -1.00 9.97
CA LEU A 375 -6.20 -0.47 10.26
C LEU A 375 -5.08 -1.36 9.70
N PHE A 376 -5.17 -2.68 9.94
CA PHE A 376 -4.19 -3.61 9.39
C PHE A 376 -4.41 -3.86 7.91
N ASN A 377 -5.66 -3.99 7.47
CA ASN A 377 -5.95 -4.32 6.09
C ASN A 377 -5.55 -3.23 5.10
N GLU A 378 -5.65 -1.94 5.44
CA GLU A 378 -5.21 -0.86 4.55
C GLU A 378 -3.70 -0.90 4.24
N LEU A 379 -2.89 -1.57 5.09
CA LEU A 379 -1.46 -1.78 4.82
C LEU A 379 -1.19 -2.66 3.60
N TYR A 380 -2.21 -3.35 3.06
CA TYR A 380 -2.06 -4.11 1.82
C TYR A 380 -1.45 -3.26 0.71
N TYR A 381 -1.77 -1.96 0.71
CA TYR A 381 -1.34 -1.04 -0.33
C TYR A 381 0.17 -0.80 -0.33
N LEU A 382 0.84 -0.86 0.82
CA LEU A 382 2.30 -0.76 0.87
C LEU A 382 3.03 -1.92 0.18
N VAL A 383 2.36 -3.06 -0.01
CA VAL A 383 2.90 -4.21 -0.75
C VAL A 383 2.40 -4.20 -2.20
N ASP A 384 1.11 -3.92 -2.40
CA ASP A 384 0.38 -4.13 -3.64
C ASP A 384 0.16 -2.85 -4.47
N GLY A 385 0.61 -1.70 -3.97
CA GLY A 385 0.45 -0.39 -4.61
C GLY A 385 1.54 -0.04 -5.64
N GLY A 386 2.03 -0.99 -6.41
CA GLY A 386 3.12 -0.76 -7.37
C GLY A 386 4.43 -0.35 -6.70
N THR A 387 4.65 -0.79 -5.47
CA THR A 387 5.73 -0.35 -4.60
C THR A 387 7.11 -0.71 -5.17
N VAL A 388 8.00 0.25 -5.11
CA VAL A 388 9.41 0.12 -5.48
C VAL A 388 10.27 0.30 -4.25
N TRP A 389 11.19 -0.63 -4.03
CA TRP A 389 12.27 -0.44 -3.07
C TRP A 389 13.58 -0.95 -3.68
N THR A 390 14.45 0.00 -4.04
CA THR A 390 15.70 -0.29 -4.74
C THR A 390 16.89 -0.29 -3.79
N ASP A 391 18.04 -0.78 -4.27
CA ASP A 391 19.29 -0.69 -3.53
C ASP A 391 19.98 0.69 -3.61
N GLY A 392 19.39 1.64 -4.37
CA GLY A 392 19.83 3.01 -4.44
C GLY A 392 20.83 3.32 -5.56
N GLU A 393 21.26 2.33 -6.34
CA GLU A 393 22.24 2.49 -7.41
C GLU A 393 21.63 2.20 -8.80
N PRO A 394 21.36 3.23 -9.63
CA PRO A 394 20.87 3.01 -10.99
C PRO A 394 21.98 2.48 -11.92
N PHE A 395 21.56 1.71 -12.94
CA PHE A 395 22.42 1.33 -14.04
C PHE A 395 21.68 1.41 -15.37
N HIS A 396 22.43 1.59 -16.47
CA HIS A 396 21.88 1.61 -17.82
C HIS A 396 22.35 0.37 -18.56
N ARG A 397 21.45 -0.24 -19.31
CA ARG A 397 21.83 -1.34 -20.20
C ARG A 397 22.54 -0.77 -21.45
N PRO A 398 23.55 -1.48 -21.98
CA PRO A 398 24.32 -1.00 -23.15
C PRO A 398 23.48 -0.71 -24.40
N GLU A 399 22.31 -1.32 -24.55
CA GLU A 399 21.45 -1.20 -25.71
C GLU A 399 20.49 0.02 -25.65
N ALA A 400 20.36 0.66 -24.48
CA ALA A 400 19.43 1.79 -24.27
C ALA A 400 20.10 3.17 -24.52
N ALA A 401 21.32 3.23 -25.04
CA ALA A 401 22.12 4.46 -25.17
C ALA A 401 21.62 5.39 -26.31
N GLY A 402 20.38 5.89 -26.18
CA GLY A 402 19.80 6.94 -27.02
C GLY A 402 19.27 8.13 -26.22
N GLY A 403 19.26 8.07 -24.90
CA GLY A 403 18.79 9.13 -24.00
C GLY A 403 19.90 10.08 -23.56
N THR A 404 19.62 11.36 -23.49
CA THR A 404 20.49 12.36 -22.88
C THR A 404 20.70 12.01 -21.40
N ALA A 405 21.92 11.66 -21.04
CA ALA A 405 22.27 11.37 -19.65
C ALA A 405 22.09 12.64 -18.81
N PHE A 406 21.06 12.66 -17.96
CA PHE A 406 21.03 13.56 -16.82
C PHE A 406 22.09 13.09 -15.80
N PRO A 407 22.83 13.99 -15.15
CA PRO A 407 23.70 13.57 -14.07
C PRO A 407 22.84 12.89 -12.99
N PRO A 408 23.28 11.75 -12.43
CA PRO A 408 22.56 11.14 -11.33
C PRO A 408 22.33 12.16 -10.24
N ALA A 409 21.10 12.25 -9.76
CA ALA A 409 20.85 12.98 -8.52
C ALA A 409 21.87 12.43 -7.52
N ALA A 410 22.67 13.32 -6.93
CA ALA A 410 23.82 12.95 -6.13
C ALA A 410 23.42 11.84 -5.17
N SER A 411 23.91 10.62 -5.45
CA SER A 411 23.89 9.54 -4.47
C SER A 411 24.53 10.16 -3.23
N GLN A 412 23.78 10.31 -2.16
CA GLN A 412 24.34 10.81 -0.93
C GLN A 412 25.39 9.79 -0.47
N SER A 413 26.62 10.03 -0.89
CA SER A 413 27.78 9.39 -0.32
C SER A 413 27.87 9.90 1.12
N ALA A 414 27.40 9.08 2.04
CA ALA A 414 27.61 9.29 3.44
C ALA A 414 29.11 9.22 3.72
N ASP A 415 29.74 10.34 3.93
CA ASP A 415 30.97 10.40 4.71
C ASP A 415 30.61 10.07 6.16
N GLY A 416 31.11 8.95 6.64
CA GLY A 416 31.39 8.71 8.05
C GLY A 416 30.26 8.14 8.91
N GLY A 417 30.13 6.82 8.95
CA GLY A 417 29.37 6.07 9.93
C GLY A 417 28.42 5.08 9.27
N ALA A 418 28.72 3.78 9.36
CA ALA A 418 28.05 2.73 8.62
C ALA A 418 26.59 2.49 9.08
N THR A 419 25.67 3.39 8.76
CA THR A 419 24.27 3.02 8.57
C THR A 419 24.14 2.60 7.10
N GLU A 420 23.79 1.34 6.90
CA GLU A 420 23.57 0.77 5.55
C GLU A 420 22.51 1.61 4.83
N SER A 421 22.84 2.14 3.63
CA SER A 421 21.87 2.89 2.81
C SER A 421 20.63 2.05 2.55
N LEU A 422 19.46 2.59 2.85
CA LEU A 422 18.17 1.90 2.60
C LEU A 422 17.77 1.93 1.12
N GLY A 423 18.44 2.71 0.27
CA GLY A 423 18.07 2.89 -1.13
C GLY A 423 16.86 3.80 -1.32
N ASN A 424 16.21 3.69 -2.47
CA ASN A 424 15.03 4.49 -2.80
C ASN A 424 13.75 3.69 -2.60
N PHE A 425 12.76 4.30 -1.94
CA PHE A 425 11.44 3.72 -1.70
C PHE A 425 10.35 4.60 -2.28
N ALA A 426 9.42 4.00 -2.99
CA ALA A 426 8.25 4.70 -3.51
C ALA A 426 7.04 3.78 -3.64
N VAL A 427 5.86 4.39 -3.53
CA VAL A 427 4.56 3.75 -3.76
C VAL A 427 3.84 4.57 -4.82
N LEU A 428 3.14 3.92 -5.74
CA LEU A 428 2.26 4.62 -6.68
C LEU A 428 1.10 5.28 -5.94
N GLU A 429 0.62 6.38 -6.45
CA GLU A 429 -0.61 6.99 -5.98
C GLU A 429 -1.80 6.08 -6.20
N CYS A 430 -1.96 5.61 -7.43
CA CYS A 430 -2.86 4.53 -7.85
C CYS A 430 -2.43 4.00 -9.23
N TYR A 431 -3.19 3.05 -9.78
CA TYR A 431 -2.92 2.53 -11.13
C TYR A 431 -3.50 3.38 -12.24
N ASP A 432 -4.57 4.15 -11.98
CA ASP A 432 -5.23 5.01 -12.97
C ASP A 432 -4.38 6.21 -13.35
N TYR A 433 -3.57 6.71 -12.41
CA TYR A 433 -2.58 7.77 -12.61
C TYR A 433 -1.31 7.44 -11.82
N ALA A 434 -0.39 6.80 -12.53
CA ALA A 434 0.79 6.16 -11.95
C ALA A 434 1.89 7.18 -11.60
N CYS A 435 1.69 7.92 -10.51
CA CYS A 435 2.64 8.86 -9.93
C CYS A 435 3.30 8.23 -8.72
N TYR A 436 4.63 8.23 -8.65
CA TYR A 436 5.36 7.76 -7.48
C TYR A 436 5.47 8.83 -6.39
N ASN A 437 5.12 8.44 -5.17
CA ASN A 437 5.22 9.32 -4.00
C ASN A 437 4.58 10.69 -4.24
N THR A 438 3.32 10.73 -4.65
CA THR A 438 2.57 11.97 -4.82
C THR A 438 2.56 12.75 -3.50
N LEU A 439 3.11 13.97 -3.49
CA LEU A 439 3.41 14.71 -2.27
C LEU A 439 2.17 15.02 -1.44
N ASP A 440 1.12 15.50 -2.08
CA ASP A 440 -0.13 15.87 -1.41
C ASP A 440 -0.91 14.66 -0.90
N VAL A 441 -0.74 13.50 -1.53
CA VAL A 441 -1.28 12.22 -1.09
C VAL A 441 -0.47 11.65 0.08
N ASN A 442 0.87 11.68 -0.02
CA ASN A 442 1.76 11.27 1.07
C ASN A 442 1.55 12.07 2.35
N PHE A 443 1.19 13.34 2.26
CA PHE A 443 0.85 14.17 3.42
C PHE A 443 -0.19 13.48 4.33
N TYR A 444 -1.15 12.76 3.75
CA TYR A 444 -2.15 11.98 4.49
C TYR A 444 -1.69 10.54 4.74
N ALA A 445 -1.15 9.87 3.73
CA ALA A 445 -0.88 8.43 3.73
C ALA A 445 0.33 8.04 4.57
N SER A 446 1.36 8.86 4.61
CA SER A 446 2.68 8.49 5.15
C SER A 446 2.72 8.30 6.67
N TRP A 447 1.61 8.55 7.38
CA TRP A 447 1.50 8.18 8.80
C TRP A 447 1.67 6.67 9.03
N ALA A 448 1.24 5.83 8.08
CA ALA A 448 1.50 4.39 8.15
C ALA A 448 2.99 4.08 8.07
N LEU A 449 3.68 4.67 7.08
CA LEU A 449 5.11 4.47 6.87
C LEU A 449 5.93 5.00 8.06
N LEU A 450 5.63 6.21 8.51
CA LEU A 450 6.25 6.84 9.69
C LEU A 450 6.16 5.98 10.95
N LEU A 451 4.98 5.41 11.22
CA LEU A 451 4.75 4.65 12.46
C LEU A 451 5.30 3.23 12.42
N LEU A 452 5.52 2.68 11.23
CA LEU A 452 5.87 1.27 11.03
C LEU A 452 7.28 1.08 10.43
N TRP A 453 7.69 1.94 9.50
CA TRP A 453 9.03 1.92 8.86
C TRP A 453 9.57 3.34 8.72
N PRO A 454 9.86 4.04 9.85
CA PRO A 454 10.17 5.47 9.86
C PRO A 454 11.35 5.88 8.97
N ASP A 455 12.36 5.03 8.83
CA ASP A 455 13.52 5.37 8.00
C ASP A 455 13.19 5.41 6.50
N LEU A 456 12.15 4.66 6.04
CA LEU A 456 11.65 4.75 4.67
C LEU A 456 10.92 6.07 4.45
N ASP A 457 10.14 6.54 5.43
CA ASP A 457 9.45 7.83 5.36
C ASP A 457 10.46 8.99 5.31
N VAL A 458 11.47 8.97 6.17
CA VAL A 458 12.60 9.93 6.12
C VAL A 458 13.30 9.91 4.75
N GLY A 459 13.46 8.72 4.15
CA GLY A 459 14.00 8.57 2.79
C GLY A 459 13.16 9.29 1.73
N VAL A 460 11.83 9.15 1.82
CA VAL A 460 10.87 9.83 0.93
C VAL A 460 10.96 11.36 1.09
N VAL A 461 10.98 11.85 2.34
CA VAL A 461 11.10 13.29 2.63
C VAL A 461 12.42 13.86 2.12
N ARG A 462 13.53 13.14 2.24
CA ARG A 462 14.83 13.51 1.64
C ARG A 462 14.75 13.54 0.11
N GLY A 463 14.06 12.59 -0.49
CA GLY A 463 13.79 12.56 -1.93
C GLY A 463 13.10 13.85 -2.40
N PHE A 464 12.06 14.29 -1.70
CA PHE A 464 11.40 15.57 -1.98
C PHE A 464 12.34 16.76 -1.76
N ALA A 465 13.09 16.81 -0.66
CA ALA A 465 14.01 17.90 -0.38
C ALA A 465 15.06 18.08 -1.49
N ALA A 466 15.55 16.97 -2.07
CA ALA A 466 16.51 17.00 -3.17
C ALA A 466 15.95 17.61 -4.46
N THR A 467 14.63 17.65 -4.62
CA THR A 467 14.00 18.17 -5.85
C THR A 467 13.74 19.68 -5.82
N VAL A 468 13.80 20.35 -4.66
CA VAL A 468 13.39 21.75 -4.55
C VAL A 468 14.25 22.69 -5.40
N ASP A 469 15.55 22.38 -5.53
CA ASP A 469 16.51 23.18 -6.32
C ASP A 469 16.52 22.82 -7.81
N LEU A 470 15.81 21.76 -8.21
CA LEU A 470 15.72 21.37 -9.61
C LEU A 470 14.90 22.41 -10.41
N ASP A 471 15.38 22.68 -11.63
CA ASP A 471 14.70 23.50 -12.63
C ASP A 471 14.71 22.73 -13.96
N ASP A 472 13.55 22.18 -14.35
CA ASP A 472 13.39 21.53 -15.65
C ASP A 472 12.66 22.49 -16.59
N PRO A 473 13.36 23.10 -17.58
CA PRO A 473 12.78 24.10 -18.47
C PRO A 473 11.91 23.49 -19.56
N GLU A 474 11.75 22.16 -19.63
CA GLU A 474 10.87 21.53 -20.59
C GLU A 474 9.46 22.10 -20.50
N ILE A 475 8.87 22.43 -21.65
CA ILE A 475 7.50 22.91 -21.74
C ILE A 475 6.58 21.74 -22.07
N VAL A 476 5.85 21.32 -21.07
CA VAL A 476 4.88 20.22 -21.17
C VAL A 476 3.47 20.73 -21.45
N ALA A 477 2.65 19.89 -22.08
CA ALA A 477 1.22 20.16 -22.19
C ALA A 477 0.55 19.85 -20.84
N VAL A 478 -0.30 20.77 -20.35
CA VAL A 478 -1.07 20.58 -19.13
C VAL A 478 -2.56 20.66 -19.43
N GLY A 479 -3.29 19.67 -18.95
CA GLY A 479 -4.72 19.53 -19.16
C GLY A 479 -5.12 19.33 -20.62
N TRP A 480 -6.41 19.35 -20.85
CA TRP A 480 -7.05 18.97 -22.14
C TRP A 480 -7.14 20.13 -23.15
N LYS A 481 -6.87 21.38 -22.72
CA LYS A 481 -7.09 22.60 -23.52
C LYS A 481 -5.85 23.16 -24.21
N GLY A 482 -4.77 22.38 -24.31
CA GLY A 482 -3.54 22.82 -24.95
C GLY A 482 -2.78 23.88 -24.18
N THR A 483 -3.08 24.10 -22.91
CA THR A 483 -2.27 24.91 -22.00
C THR A 483 -0.88 24.30 -21.86
N ARG A 484 0.15 25.13 -21.75
CA ARG A 484 1.53 24.68 -21.63
C ARG A 484 2.16 25.31 -20.40
N ALA A 485 2.94 24.55 -19.66
CA ALA A 485 3.69 25.01 -18.50
C ALA A 485 5.10 24.45 -18.50
N GLN A 486 6.00 25.09 -17.79
CA GLN A 486 7.31 24.51 -17.48
C GLN A 486 7.11 23.28 -16.57
N ARG A 487 7.81 22.20 -16.85
CA ARG A 487 7.69 20.95 -16.09
C ARG A 487 7.99 21.14 -14.62
N LYS A 488 9.09 21.81 -14.25
CA LYS A 488 9.48 22.05 -12.86
C LYS A 488 10.19 23.38 -12.72
N ARG A 489 9.77 24.22 -11.79
CA ARG A 489 10.47 25.46 -11.42
C ARG A 489 11.20 25.30 -10.10
N ARG A 490 12.39 25.91 -10.04
CA ARG A 490 13.16 25.99 -8.80
C ARG A 490 12.34 26.63 -7.69
N GLY A 491 12.30 25.97 -6.52
CA GLY A 491 11.56 26.42 -5.35
C GLY A 491 10.11 25.90 -5.27
N ALA A 492 9.46 25.57 -6.41
CA ALA A 492 8.20 24.83 -6.36
C ALA A 492 8.47 23.39 -5.93
N MET A 493 7.69 22.85 -5.04
CA MET A 493 7.71 21.42 -4.77
C MET A 493 7.10 20.64 -5.94
N PRO A 494 7.60 19.44 -6.26
CA PRO A 494 6.97 18.61 -7.27
C PRO A 494 5.65 18.03 -6.73
N HIS A 495 4.77 17.66 -7.66
CA HIS A 495 3.60 16.86 -7.32
C HIS A 495 4.02 15.43 -6.95
N ASP A 496 4.92 14.84 -7.72
CA ASP A 496 5.39 13.46 -7.60
C ASP A 496 6.90 13.34 -7.90
N LEU A 497 7.49 12.21 -7.51
CA LEU A 497 8.89 11.89 -7.80
C LEU A 497 9.09 11.19 -9.15
N GLY A 498 8.10 11.24 -10.04
CA GLY A 498 8.12 10.67 -11.38
C GLY A 498 7.17 9.49 -11.55
N GLY A 499 7.13 8.92 -12.75
CA GLY A 499 6.26 7.81 -13.12
C GLY A 499 7.03 6.64 -13.74
N PRO A 500 6.41 5.45 -13.86
CA PRO A 500 7.07 4.25 -14.37
C PRO A 500 7.49 4.35 -15.83
N GLU A 501 6.88 5.24 -16.63
CA GLU A 501 7.22 5.43 -18.05
C GLU A 501 8.41 6.37 -18.28
N GLU A 502 8.96 6.94 -17.21
CA GLU A 502 10.13 7.82 -17.24
C GLU A 502 11.21 7.32 -16.27
N ASP A 503 11.93 8.25 -15.63
CA ASP A 503 12.94 7.96 -14.61
C ASP A 503 12.48 8.46 -13.23
N PRO A 504 11.67 7.70 -12.50
CA PRO A 504 11.32 8.09 -11.13
C PRO A 504 12.60 8.23 -10.28
N PHE A 505 12.55 9.14 -9.30
CA PHE A 505 13.67 9.64 -8.49
C PHE A 505 14.67 10.55 -9.23
N LEU A 506 14.81 10.43 -10.54
CA LEU A 506 15.72 11.27 -11.35
C LEU A 506 14.97 12.41 -12.03
N ARG A 507 13.70 12.18 -12.40
CA ARG A 507 12.88 13.13 -13.12
C ARG A 507 11.49 13.25 -12.50
N PRO A 508 11.25 14.23 -11.62
CA PRO A 508 9.96 14.44 -10.97
C PRO A 508 8.93 15.03 -11.93
N ASN A 509 7.65 15.02 -11.51
CA ASN A 509 6.50 15.61 -12.19
C ASN A 509 6.12 14.89 -13.49
N VAL A 510 5.68 13.65 -13.36
CA VAL A 510 4.94 13.00 -14.45
C VAL A 510 3.51 13.54 -14.57
N TYR A 511 2.96 14.04 -13.47
CA TYR A 511 1.64 14.68 -13.45
C TYR A 511 1.57 15.88 -14.40
N ASN A 512 0.59 15.89 -15.26
CA ASN A 512 0.39 16.91 -16.28
C ASN A 512 -1.05 17.41 -16.41
N TYR A 513 -1.92 17.13 -15.43
CA TYR A 513 -3.32 17.59 -15.49
C TYR A 513 -3.43 19.10 -15.24
N ARG A 514 -2.58 19.67 -14.36
CA ARG A 514 -2.49 21.10 -14.04
C ARG A 514 -1.04 21.58 -14.00
N ASP A 515 -0.84 22.90 -14.06
CA ASP A 515 0.47 23.51 -13.79
C ASP A 515 0.75 23.45 -12.28
N ILE A 516 1.54 22.45 -11.87
CA ILE A 516 1.88 22.24 -10.47
C ILE A 516 2.77 23.33 -9.87
N ASN A 517 3.47 24.10 -10.69
CA ASN A 517 4.34 25.17 -10.20
C ASN A 517 3.57 26.32 -9.54
N ILE A 518 2.26 26.38 -9.74
CA ILE A 518 1.40 27.41 -9.13
C ILE A 518 0.60 26.91 -7.93
N TRP A 519 0.75 25.63 -7.55
CA TRP A 519 -0.02 25.06 -6.46
C TRP A 519 0.34 25.67 -5.11
N LYS A 520 -0.68 25.87 -4.25
CA LYS A 520 -0.58 26.60 -2.99
C LYS A 520 -0.42 25.71 -1.76
N ASP A 521 -0.49 24.40 -1.91
CA ASP A 521 -0.45 23.46 -0.79
C ASP A 521 0.83 22.59 -0.75
N LEU A 522 1.44 22.25 -1.91
CA LEU A 522 2.57 21.32 -1.97
C LEU A 522 3.76 21.75 -1.11
N ASN A 523 4.17 23.03 -1.21
CA ASN A 523 5.31 23.55 -0.45
C ASN A 523 5.05 23.48 1.07
N SER A 524 3.83 23.82 1.50
CA SER A 524 3.43 23.75 2.90
C SER A 524 3.41 22.31 3.39
N LYS A 525 2.85 21.39 2.61
CA LYS A 525 2.79 19.94 2.93
C LYS A 525 4.18 19.32 3.05
N PHE A 526 5.11 19.68 2.19
CA PHE A 526 6.51 19.25 2.30
C PHE A 526 7.12 19.68 3.63
N VAL A 527 7.02 20.96 3.98
CA VAL A 527 7.60 21.50 5.22
C VAL A 527 6.98 20.85 6.46
N LEU A 528 5.69 20.58 6.42
CA LEU A 528 4.99 19.91 7.52
C LEU A 528 5.45 18.45 7.66
N GLN A 529 5.68 17.72 6.58
CA GLN A 529 6.26 16.37 6.63
C GLN A 529 7.69 16.38 7.15
N VAL A 530 8.53 17.32 6.72
CA VAL A 530 9.89 17.52 7.30
C VAL A 530 9.81 17.71 8.82
N TRP A 531 8.94 18.64 9.29
CA TRP A 531 8.77 18.91 10.72
C TRP A 531 8.31 17.66 11.48
N ARG A 532 7.34 16.96 10.96
CA ARG A 532 6.81 15.71 11.55
C ARG A 532 7.93 14.70 11.77
N ASP A 533 8.75 14.46 10.73
CA ASP A 533 9.81 13.47 10.77
C ASP A 533 10.95 13.88 11.72
N VAL A 534 11.33 15.16 11.72
CA VAL A 534 12.30 15.72 12.67
C VAL A 534 11.82 15.54 14.12
N LEU A 535 10.50 15.65 14.36
CA LEU A 535 9.92 15.50 15.69
C LEU A 535 9.81 14.04 16.15
N LEU A 536 9.39 13.13 15.25
CA LEU A 536 8.93 11.79 15.61
C LEU A 536 9.95 10.68 15.28
N VAL A 537 10.95 10.96 14.44
CA VAL A 537 11.97 9.98 14.07
C VAL A 537 13.33 10.38 14.64
N PRO A 538 14.13 9.44 15.17
CA PRO A 538 15.48 9.74 15.68
C PRO A 538 16.47 9.96 14.52
N ALA A 539 16.28 11.03 13.76
CA ALA A 539 17.10 11.46 12.63
C ALA A 539 17.76 12.84 12.93
N PRO A 540 18.84 12.90 13.75
CA PRO A 540 19.34 14.14 14.35
C PRO A 540 19.83 15.20 13.34
N ASP A 541 20.25 14.79 12.15
CA ASP A 541 20.73 15.69 11.12
C ASP A 541 19.64 16.14 10.13
N LEU A 542 18.48 15.52 10.13
CA LEU A 542 17.41 15.76 9.15
C LEU A 542 17.02 17.25 9.06
N ALA A 543 16.87 17.92 10.21
CA ALA A 543 16.52 19.34 10.23
C ALA A 543 17.59 20.19 9.51
N ARG A 544 18.89 19.91 9.72
CA ARG A 544 19.99 20.65 9.09
C ARG A 544 20.10 20.32 7.59
N GLU A 545 19.94 19.04 7.23
CA GLU A 545 19.99 18.58 5.84
C GLU A 545 18.90 19.21 4.99
N THR A 546 17.68 19.27 5.51
CA THR A 546 16.51 19.76 4.76
C THR A 546 16.28 21.26 4.86
N TRP A 547 16.95 21.97 5.79
CA TRP A 547 16.73 23.39 6.04
C TRP A 547 16.84 24.29 4.80
N PRO A 548 17.86 24.15 3.91
CA PRO A 548 17.94 24.96 2.70
C PRO A 548 16.71 24.78 1.79
N ALA A 549 16.23 23.53 1.66
CA ALA A 549 15.05 23.21 0.87
C ALA A 549 13.77 23.80 1.50
N VAL A 550 13.63 23.74 2.83
CA VAL A 550 12.52 24.33 3.56
C VAL A 550 12.44 25.83 3.33
N VAL A 551 13.57 26.56 3.48
CA VAL A 551 13.61 28.01 3.26
C VAL A 551 13.21 28.35 1.82
N GLN A 552 13.79 27.66 0.85
CA GLN A 552 13.51 27.90 -0.57
C GLN A 552 12.06 27.60 -0.94
N ALA A 553 11.49 26.53 -0.42
CA ALA A 553 10.09 26.17 -0.64
C ALA A 553 9.12 27.22 -0.06
N MET A 554 9.40 27.70 1.17
CA MET A 554 8.58 28.73 1.81
C MET A 554 8.71 30.09 1.12
N ASP A 555 9.92 30.48 0.70
CA ASP A 555 10.15 31.71 -0.07
C ASP A 555 9.47 31.67 -1.44
N TYR A 556 9.39 30.50 -2.06
CA TYR A 556 8.65 30.33 -3.31
C TYR A 556 7.16 30.57 -3.10
N LEU A 557 6.56 29.95 -2.09
CA LEU A 557 5.12 30.05 -1.82
C LEU A 557 4.73 31.48 -1.37
N ALA A 558 5.60 32.15 -0.60
CA ALA A 558 5.38 33.54 -0.19
C ALA A 558 5.21 34.53 -1.36
N ARG A 559 5.63 34.19 -2.58
CA ARG A 559 5.43 35.04 -3.77
C ARG A 559 3.98 35.17 -4.21
N PHE A 560 3.13 34.28 -3.73
CA PHE A 560 1.70 34.28 -4.02
C PHE A 560 0.89 35.12 -3.02
N ASP A 561 1.52 35.69 -1.98
CA ASP A 561 0.97 36.77 -1.14
C ASP A 561 1.14 38.09 -1.90
N ARG A 562 0.11 38.53 -2.62
CA ARG A 562 0.19 39.64 -3.57
C ARG A 562 -0.20 41.00 -2.96
N ASP A 563 -1.09 40.96 -1.95
CA ASP A 563 -1.56 42.15 -1.24
C ASP A 563 -0.84 42.37 0.09
N ASP A 564 0.22 41.55 0.38
CA ASP A 564 1.09 41.62 1.56
C ASP A 564 0.30 41.45 2.87
N ASP A 565 -0.75 40.63 2.82
CA ASP A 565 -1.59 40.32 3.99
C ASP A 565 -1.10 39.10 4.76
N GLY A 566 -0.08 38.40 4.24
CA GLY A 566 0.56 37.21 4.82
C GLY A 566 -0.07 35.89 4.43
N LEU A 567 -1.00 35.86 3.46
CA LEU A 567 -1.63 34.64 2.93
C LEU A 567 -1.39 34.48 1.43
N PRO A 568 -1.07 33.30 0.92
CA PRO A 568 -1.04 33.04 -0.51
C PRO A 568 -2.43 33.09 -1.13
N GLU A 569 -2.57 33.74 -2.29
CA GLU A 569 -3.83 33.81 -3.04
C GLU A 569 -3.87 32.81 -4.19
N HIS A 570 -5.05 32.24 -4.37
CA HIS A 570 -5.44 31.48 -5.56
C HIS A 570 -5.91 32.40 -6.70
N ASP A 571 -5.80 31.92 -7.93
CA ASP A 571 -6.10 32.67 -9.15
C ASP A 571 -7.40 32.28 -9.83
N GLY A 572 -8.30 31.57 -9.18
CA GLY A 572 -9.52 31.00 -9.79
C GLY A 572 -9.21 29.74 -10.64
N LEU A 573 -8.04 29.15 -10.43
CA LEU A 573 -7.62 27.87 -11.02
C LEU A 573 -7.62 26.77 -9.95
N PRO A 574 -7.81 25.50 -10.33
CA PRO A 574 -7.61 24.39 -9.39
C PRO A 574 -6.10 24.18 -9.24
N ASP A 575 -5.52 24.79 -8.21
CA ASP A 575 -4.09 24.89 -7.94
C ASP A 575 -3.74 24.37 -6.52
N GLN A 576 -4.33 23.25 -6.15
CA GLN A 576 -4.16 22.52 -4.90
C GLN A 576 -4.68 21.06 -5.08
N THR A 577 -4.62 20.19 -4.06
CA THR A 577 -4.94 18.76 -4.13
C THR A 577 -6.32 18.43 -4.73
N TYR A 578 -7.31 19.35 -4.59
CA TYR A 578 -8.61 19.23 -5.26
C TYR A 578 -8.52 19.87 -6.65
N ASP A 579 -7.84 19.20 -7.57
CA ASP A 579 -7.37 19.71 -8.85
C ASP A 579 -8.46 19.91 -9.93
N SER A 580 -9.71 19.71 -9.56
CA SER A 580 -10.88 20.15 -10.34
C SER A 580 -11.68 21.26 -9.65
N TRP A 581 -11.39 21.59 -8.38
CA TRP A 581 -12.16 22.54 -7.57
C TRP A 581 -11.38 23.84 -7.38
N SER A 582 -11.74 24.86 -8.17
CA SER A 582 -11.04 26.16 -8.19
C SER A 582 -11.30 27.00 -6.94
N MET A 583 -10.26 27.71 -6.50
CA MET A 583 -10.30 28.69 -5.40
C MET A 583 -9.86 30.06 -5.92
N LEU A 584 -10.35 31.16 -5.33
CA LEU A 584 -9.95 32.52 -5.68
C LEU A 584 -9.66 33.37 -4.42
N GLY A 585 -8.51 34.03 -4.40
CA GLY A 585 -8.00 34.72 -3.21
C GLY A 585 -7.53 33.75 -2.12
N PRO A 586 -7.33 34.19 -0.89
CA PRO A 586 -7.05 33.30 0.24
C PRO A 586 -8.14 32.25 0.45
N SER A 587 -7.76 31.01 0.76
CA SER A 587 -8.68 29.91 1.08
C SER A 587 -8.44 29.36 2.48
N ALA A 588 -9.45 28.71 3.08
CA ALA A 588 -9.30 28.10 4.38
C ALA A 588 -8.28 26.95 4.34
N TYR A 589 -8.37 26.12 3.30
CA TYR A 589 -7.53 24.94 3.13
C TYR A 589 -6.03 25.31 3.01
N SER A 590 -5.66 26.05 1.96
CA SER A 590 -4.27 26.40 1.71
C SER A 590 -3.73 27.40 2.76
N GLY A 591 -4.59 28.30 3.28
CA GLY A 591 -4.22 29.23 4.34
C GLY A 591 -3.88 28.53 5.65
N ALA A 592 -4.66 27.52 6.06
CA ALA A 592 -4.37 26.75 7.28
C ALA A 592 -3.06 25.95 7.13
N LEU A 593 -2.82 25.33 5.97
CA LEU A 593 -1.56 24.63 5.67
C LEU A 593 -0.37 25.59 5.69
N TRP A 594 -0.51 26.79 5.12
CA TRP A 594 0.53 27.81 5.13
C TRP A 594 0.90 28.27 6.55
N LEU A 595 -0.09 28.58 7.39
CA LEU A 595 0.14 29.01 8.78
C LEU A 595 0.83 27.89 9.60
N ALA A 596 0.41 26.63 9.40
CA ALA A 596 1.08 25.50 10.04
C ALA A 596 2.53 25.34 9.56
N ALA A 597 2.79 25.48 8.25
CA ALA A 597 4.12 25.39 7.67
C ALA A 597 5.01 26.54 8.14
N LEU A 598 4.50 27.76 8.29
CA LEU A 598 5.25 28.86 8.89
C LEU A 598 5.69 28.55 10.32
N ARG A 599 4.81 27.98 11.16
CA ARG A 599 5.18 27.54 12.52
C ARG A 599 6.24 26.46 12.51
N ALA A 600 6.09 25.47 11.62
CA ALA A 600 7.08 24.40 11.45
C ALA A 600 8.44 24.98 11.03
N THR A 601 8.45 25.90 10.05
CA THR A 601 9.66 26.58 9.58
C THR A 601 10.35 27.38 10.70
N ILE A 602 9.58 28.08 11.53
CA ILE A 602 10.11 28.81 12.70
C ILE A 602 10.75 27.85 13.70
N ARG A 603 10.12 26.68 13.97
CA ARG A 603 10.70 25.66 14.86
C ARG A 603 11.98 25.07 14.27
N LEU A 604 11.98 24.67 12.99
CA LEU A 604 13.16 24.15 12.30
C LEU A 604 14.29 25.17 12.27
N GLY A 605 14.00 26.44 11.89
CA GLY A 605 14.99 27.52 11.86
C GLY A 605 15.60 27.81 13.23
N THR A 606 14.82 27.71 14.30
CA THR A 606 15.31 27.83 15.68
C THR A 606 16.26 26.69 16.01
N MET A 607 15.94 25.43 15.62
CA MET A 607 16.82 24.28 15.86
C MET A 607 18.15 24.38 15.13
N VAL A 608 18.16 24.91 13.89
CA VAL A 608 19.39 25.05 13.11
C VAL A 608 20.12 26.37 13.35
N GLY A 609 19.53 27.32 14.11
CA GLY A 609 20.15 28.58 14.50
C GLY A 609 20.05 29.73 13.47
N ASP A 610 19.12 29.65 12.50
CA ASP A 610 18.91 30.72 11.48
C ASP A 610 17.90 31.74 12.00
N SER A 611 18.38 32.65 12.84
CA SER A 611 17.55 33.71 13.46
C SER A 611 16.98 34.71 12.45
N ALA A 612 17.66 34.94 11.32
CA ALA A 612 17.19 35.86 10.29
C ALA A 612 15.93 35.32 9.57
N SER A 613 15.97 34.08 9.12
CA SER A 613 14.82 33.42 8.52
C SER A 613 13.67 33.28 9.54
N VAL A 614 13.98 32.94 10.79
CA VAL A 614 12.97 32.84 11.86
C VAL A 614 12.23 34.17 12.04
N ALA A 615 12.96 35.31 12.12
CA ALA A 615 12.33 36.63 12.28
C ALA A 615 11.39 36.99 11.10
N ARG A 616 11.84 36.71 9.88
CA ARG A 616 11.05 36.96 8.67
C ARG A 616 9.79 36.11 8.61
N PHE A 617 9.88 34.82 8.83
CA PHE A 617 8.72 33.90 8.80
C PHE A 617 7.75 34.17 9.95
N ARG A 618 8.24 34.68 11.11
CA ARG A 618 7.37 35.12 12.20
C ARG A 618 6.51 36.32 11.81
N GLN A 619 7.08 37.31 11.09
CA GLN A 619 6.30 38.43 10.57
C GLN A 619 5.19 37.99 9.59
N LEU A 620 5.49 37.03 8.70
CA LEU A 620 4.49 36.48 7.82
C LEU A 620 3.40 35.72 8.59
N LEU A 621 3.78 34.93 9.59
CA LEU A 621 2.82 34.22 10.45
C LEU A 621 1.89 35.18 11.19
N ASP A 622 2.42 36.25 11.78
CA ASP A 622 1.62 37.22 12.53
C ASP A 622 0.59 37.91 11.64
N ARG A 623 0.98 38.35 10.43
CA ARG A 623 0.07 38.95 9.46
C ARG A 623 -0.94 37.95 8.93
N GLY A 624 -0.46 36.78 8.45
CA GLY A 624 -1.31 35.77 7.88
C GLY A 624 -2.35 35.25 8.88
N SER A 625 -1.97 35.06 10.15
CA SER A 625 -2.93 34.64 11.19
C SER A 625 -4.05 35.68 11.40
N ALA A 626 -3.72 36.97 11.42
CA ALA A 626 -4.71 38.02 11.54
C ALA A 626 -5.65 38.07 10.31
N SER A 627 -5.08 37.97 9.11
CA SER A 627 -5.85 37.97 7.86
C SER A 627 -6.74 36.76 7.73
N PHE A 628 -6.24 35.56 8.08
CA PHE A 628 -6.99 34.30 8.04
C PHE A 628 -8.26 34.40 8.88
N GLU A 629 -8.12 34.87 10.12
CA GLU A 629 -9.25 35.05 11.04
C GLU A 629 -10.23 36.12 10.56
N ALA A 630 -9.74 37.22 10.02
CA ALA A 630 -10.57 38.35 9.59
C ALA A 630 -11.32 38.09 8.27
N LYS A 631 -10.64 37.42 7.29
CA LYS A 631 -11.19 37.23 5.96
C LYS A 631 -12.03 35.96 5.83
N LEU A 632 -11.69 34.88 6.56
CA LEU A 632 -12.24 33.55 6.32
C LEU A 632 -13.25 33.08 7.39
N TRP A 633 -13.19 33.54 8.65
CA TRP A 633 -14.17 33.12 9.65
C TRP A 633 -15.55 33.71 9.39
N ASN A 634 -16.58 32.84 9.26
CA ASN A 634 -17.96 33.27 8.98
C ASN A 634 -18.91 33.18 10.19
N GLY A 635 -18.39 32.86 11.40
CA GLY A 635 -19.15 32.68 12.62
C GLY A 635 -19.47 31.22 12.95
N ARG A 636 -19.29 30.29 11.99
CA ARG A 636 -19.63 28.86 12.10
C ARG A 636 -18.50 27.94 11.65
N CYS A 637 -17.86 28.29 10.55
CA CYS A 637 -16.74 27.58 9.96
C CYS A 637 -15.88 28.57 9.16
N TYR A 638 -14.80 28.09 8.57
CA TYR A 638 -14.00 28.92 7.66
C TYR A 638 -14.54 28.80 6.23
N ARG A 639 -14.60 29.93 5.52
CA ARG A 639 -15.06 29.98 4.13
C ARG A 639 -14.13 29.19 3.24
N PHE A 640 -14.69 28.58 2.20
CA PHE A 640 -13.91 27.88 1.18
C PHE A 640 -12.82 28.79 0.61
N ASP A 641 -13.20 30.00 0.16
CA ASP A 641 -12.29 31.06 -0.27
C ASP A 641 -12.86 32.47 -0.01
N THR A 642 -12.20 33.50 -0.52
CA THR A 642 -12.61 34.89 -0.37
C THR A 642 -13.24 35.50 -1.62
N SER A 643 -13.58 34.70 -2.64
CA SER A 643 -14.15 35.20 -3.92
C SER A 643 -15.49 35.92 -3.74
N GLY A 644 -16.28 35.51 -2.75
CA GLY A 644 -17.67 35.93 -2.61
C GLY A 644 -18.63 35.32 -3.63
N GLU A 645 -18.18 34.36 -4.43
CA GLU A 645 -18.99 33.55 -5.33
C GLU A 645 -19.76 32.48 -4.54
N ASP A 646 -20.71 31.80 -5.19
CA ASP A 646 -21.54 30.77 -4.53
C ASP A 646 -20.69 29.64 -3.92
N SER A 647 -19.60 29.25 -4.58
CA SER A 647 -18.63 28.27 -4.09
C SER A 647 -17.94 28.69 -2.78
N SER A 648 -17.74 30.01 -2.56
CA SER A 648 -17.15 30.57 -1.33
C SER A 648 -17.93 30.21 -0.07
N ALA A 649 -19.21 29.90 -0.19
CA ALA A 649 -20.09 29.49 0.91
C ALA A 649 -20.04 27.99 1.20
N SER A 650 -19.43 27.18 0.36
CA SER A 650 -19.30 25.73 0.57
C SER A 650 -18.57 25.43 1.88
N ILE A 651 -19.11 24.49 2.64
CA ILE A 651 -18.47 23.95 3.84
C ILE A 651 -17.55 22.83 3.37
N MET A 652 -16.27 23.11 3.29
CA MET A 652 -15.25 22.13 2.90
C MET A 652 -14.92 21.24 4.09
N ALA A 653 -14.92 19.93 3.90
CA ALA A 653 -14.60 18.97 4.97
C ALA A 653 -13.16 19.12 5.47
N ASP A 654 -12.23 19.41 4.58
CA ASP A 654 -10.79 19.49 4.85
C ASP A 654 -10.28 20.93 5.07
N GLN A 655 -11.16 21.88 5.36
CA GLN A 655 -10.83 23.31 5.51
C GLN A 655 -9.74 23.61 6.54
N LEU A 656 -9.51 22.72 7.49
CA LEU A 656 -8.52 22.87 8.57
C LEU A 656 -7.44 21.77 8.56
N ALA A 657 -7.07 21.24 7.38
CA ALA A 657 -5.99 20.25 7.24
C ALA A 657 -4.68 20.68 7.92
N GLY A 658 -4.33 21.96 7.80
CA GLY A 658 -3.15 22.53 8.48
C GLY A 658 -3.26 22.49 10.01
N GLN A 659 -4.44 22.74 10.58
CA GLN A 659 -4.66 22.63 12.02
C GLN A 659 -4.61 21.17 12.50
N TRP A 660 -5.19 20.24 11.74
CA TRP A 660 -5.04 18.80 12.02
C TRP A 660 -3.58 18.41 12.15
N TYR A 661 -2.76 18.83 11.18
CA TYR A 661 -1.33 18.48 11.18
C TYR A 661 -0.56 19.19 12.30
N ALA A 662 -0.93 20.45 12.61
CA ALA A 662 -0.36 21.17 13.75
C ALA A 662 -0.65 20.47 15.08
N ASP A 663 -1.85 19.92 15.25
CA ASP A 663 -2.22 19.13 16.44
C ASP A 663 -1.40 17.83 16.54
N ALA A 664 -1.35 17.10 15.42
CA ALA A 664 -0.63 15.83 15.33
C ALA A 664 0.88 15.96 15.56
N THR A 665 1.46 17.17 15.35
CA THR A 665 2.90 17.43 15.43
C THR A 665 3.28 18.49 16.47
N GLY A 666 2.38 18.84 17.37
CA GLY A 666 2.67 19.72 18.52
C GLY A 666 3.00 21.16 18.19
N LEU A 667 2.54 21.68 17.02
CA LEU A 667 2.70 23.09 16.63
C LEU A 667 1.70 24.01 17.34
N GLY A 668 0.67 23.46 17.99
CA GLY A 668 -0.35 24.20 18.73
C GLY A 668 -1.45 24.79 17.86
N ASP A 669 -2.33 25.55 18.49
CA ASP A 669 -3.52 26.11 17.84
C ASP A 669 -3.15 27.24 16.85
N LEU A 670 -3.50 27.08 15.57
CA LEU A 670 -3.31 28.11 14.55
C LEU A 670 -4.35 29.23 14.70
N VAL A 671 -5.53 28.88 15.17
CA VAL A 671 -6.68 29.74 15.38
C VAL A 671 -7.33 29.43 16.74
N SER A 672 -8.34 30.22 17.18
CA SER A 672 -8.99 30.02 18.47
C SER A 672 -9.49 28.58 18.65
N PRO A 673 -9.21 27.91 19.80
CA PRO A 673 -9.69 26.56 20.09
C PRO A 673 -11.21 26.40 19.97
N GLU A 674 -11.95 27.44 20.36
CA GLU A 674 -13.42 27.42 20.24
C GLU A 674 -13.86 27.43 18.79
N ARG A 675 -13.17 28.18 17.91
CA ARG A 675 -13.46 28.20 16.46
C ARG A 675 -13.11 26.87 15.81
N ILE A 676 -12.02 26.23 16.20
CA ILE A 676 -11.66 24.88 15.74
C ILE A 676 -12.80 23.89 16.05
N LEU A 677 -13.24 23.85 17.32
CA LEU A 677 -14.32 22.92 17.73
C LEU A 677 -15.65 23.27 17.05
N THR A 678 -15.95 24.55 16.86
CA THR A 678 -17.17 24.99 16.16
C THR A 678 -17.15 24.59 14.71
N ALA A 679 -16.00 24.75 14.02
CA ALA A 679 -15.83 24.33 12.64
C ALA A 679 -15.94 22.80 12.51
N LEU A 680 -15.29 22.03 13.38
CA LEU A 680 -15.36 20.55 13.36
C LEU A 680 -16.78 20.03 13.57
N ARG A 681 -17.54 20.61 14.49
CA ARG A 681 -18.97 20.27 14.67
C ARG A 681 -19.79 20.62 13.46
N THR A 682 -19.54 21.79 12.85
CA THR A 682 -20.22 22.19 11.60
C THR A 682 -19.91 21.21 10.47
N ILE A 683 -18.66 20.81 10.29
CA ILE A 683 -18.26 19.80 9.29
C ILE A 683 -18.96 18.46 9.59
N TYR A 684 -18.95 18.02 10.83
CA TYR A 684 -19.62 16.77 11.21
C TYR A 684 -21.13 16.81 10.91
N GLU A 685 -21.82 17.87 11.33
CA GLU A 685 -23.27 18.04 11.12
C GLU A 685 -23.63 18.14 9.64
N SER A 686 -22.80 18.84 8.84
CA SER A 686 -23.06 19.10 7.43
C SER A 686 -22.49 18.00 6.53
N ASN A 687 -21.16 17.84 6.51
CA ASN A 687 -20.47 16.98 5.55
C ASN A 687 -20.54 15.49 5.89
N VAL A 688 -20.67 15.11 7.18
CA VAL A 688 -20.80 13.70 7.58
C VAL A 688 -22.27 13.30 7.69
N LEU A 689 -23.04 13.95 8.59
CA LEU A 689 -24.43 13.55 8.79
C LEU A 689 -25.34 13.89 7.60
N GLY A 690 -25.01 14.95 6.85
CA GLY A 690 -25.70 15.34 5.61
C GLY A 690 -25.40 14.47 4.39
N PHE A 691 -24.41 13.56 4.47
CA PHE A 691 -24.00 12.70 3.36
C PHE A 691 -24.30 11.23 3.64
N GLY A 692 -25.05 10.58 2.74
CA GLY A 692 -25.35 9.14 2.85
C GLY A 692 -25.99 8.72 4.19
N GLY A 693 -26.75 9.61 4.84
CA GLY A 693 -27.35 9.34 6.16
C GLY A 693 -26.34 9.30 7.31
N GLY A 694 -25.12 9.77 7.10
CA GLY A 694 -24.03 9.77 8.07
C GLY A 694 -23.22 8.47 8.11
N ASP A 695 -23.40 7.59 7.14
CA ASP A 695 -22.76 6.28 7.08
C ASP A 695 -21.86 6.11 5.83
N MET A 696 -21.45 7.24 5.22
CA MET A 696 -20.61 7.27 4.04
C MET A 696 -19.38 8.20 4.19
N GLY A 697 -18.92 8.50 5.41
CA GLY A 697 -17.80 9.42 5.62
C GLY A 697 -18.18 10.87 5.40
N ALA A 698 -17.22 11.71 4.97
CA ALA A 698 -17.40 13.13 4.81
C ALA A 698 -17.36 13.53 3.33
N VAL A 699 -18.43 14.10 2.79
CA VAL A 699 -18.39 14.72 1.45
C VAL A 699 -17.48 15.94 1.48
N ASN A 700 -16.70 16.14 0.42
CA ASN A 700 -15.72 17.22 0.35
C ASN A 700 -16.36 18.60 0.45
N GLY A 701 -17.47 18.81 -0.24
CA GLY A 701 -18.21 20.07 -0.27
C GLY A 701 -19.71 19.93 -0.01
N ILE A 702 -20.24 20.76 0.88
CA ILE A 702 -21.69 20.86 1.11
C ILE A 702 -22.08 22.34 1.21
N ARG A 703 -23.21 22.72 0.61
CA ARG A 703 -23.71 24.09 0.66
C ARG A 703 -24.42 24.37 1.99
N PRO A 704 -24.53 25.63 2.42
CA PRO A 704 -25.18 25.98 3.68
C PRO A 704 -26.65 25.55 3.81
N ASP A 705 -27.33 25.30 2.70
CA ASP A 705 -28.69 24.78 2.65
C ASP A 705 -28.80 23.27 2.82
N GLY A 706 -27.63 22.57 2.91
CA GLY A 706 -27.55 21.13 3.07
C GLY A 706 -27.48 20.36 1.75
N SER A 707 -27.48 21.00 0.59
CA SER A 707 -27.25 20.34 -0.69
C SER A 707 -25.76 20.07 -0.88
N ILE A 708 -25.42 18.93 -1.53
CA ILE A 708 -24.04 18.62 -1.93
C ILE A 708 -23.57 19.70 -2.92
N ASP A 709 -22.34 20.16 -2.76
CA ASP A 709 -21.72 21.03 -3.74
C ASP A 709 -21.30 20.20 -4.98
N ASP A 710 -22.12 20.29 -6.00
CA ASP A 710 -21.97 19.59 -7.28
C ASP A 710 -21.31 20.45 -8.37
N SER A 711 -20.62 21.52 -7.97
CA SER A 711 -19.91 22.41 -8.91
C SER A 711 -18.77 21.71 -9.64
N THR A 712 -18.19 20.68 -9.02
CA THR A 712 -17.21 19.77 -9.62
C THR A 712 -17.46 18.34 -9.14
N GLU A 713 -16.86 17.34 -9.83
CA GLU A 713 -16.90 15.96 -9.38
C GLU A 713 -16.26 15.85 -7.98
N GLN A 714 -15.09 16.43 -7.78
CA GLN A 714 -14.35 16.34 -6.52
C GLN A 714 -15.06 17.05 -5.35
N SER A 715 -15.81 18.11 -5.58
CA SER A 715 -16.60 18.74 -4.50
C SER A 715 -17.74 17.83 -4.03
N ALA A 716 -18.31 17.02 -4.93
CA ALA A 716 -19.42 16.10 -4.64
C ALA A 716 -18.97 14.74 -4.09
N GLU A 717 -17.69 14.42 -4.15
CA GLU A 717 -17.11 13.17 -3.65
C GLU A 717 -16.84 13.18 -2.15
N SER A 718 -16.85 12.00 -1.54
CA SER A 718 -16.16 11.72 -0.28
C SER A 718 -14.83 11.05 -0.58
N TRP A 719 -13.74 11.60 -0.06
CA TRP A 719 -12.41 11.03 -0.22
C TRP A 719 -12.03 10.19 1.00
N THR A 720 -11.67 8.92 0.78
CA THR A 720 -11.44 7.95 1.84
C THR A 720 -10.33 8.40 2.79
N GLY A 721 -9.19 8.84 2.26
CA GLY A 721 -8.05 9.22 3.07
C GLY A 721 -8.26 10.54 3.84
N THR A 722 -8.87 11.56 3.23
CA THR A 722 -9.20 12.82 3.93
C THR A 722 -10.26 12.61 4.99
N THR A 723 -11.21 11.68 4.77
CA THR A 723 -12.19 11.26 5.78
C THR A 723 -11.50 10.64 7.01
N TYR A 724 -10.49 9.78 6.83
CA TYR A 724 -9.71 9.24 7.96
C TYR A 724 -8.88 10.32 8.67
N ALA A 725 -8.30 11.26 7.93
CA ALA A 725 -7.58 12.39 8.51
C ALA A 725 -8.50 13.31 9.35
N LEU A 726 -9.69 13.62 8.84
CA LEU A 726 -10.71 14.36 9.58
C LEU A 726 -11.14 13.62 10.85
N ALA A 727 -11.33 12.30 10.78
CA ALA A 727 -11.65 11.48 11.94
C ALA A 727 -10.53 11.53 12.99
N ALA A 728 -9.26 11.45 12.57
CA ALA A 728 -8.11 11.59 13.46
C ALA A 728 -8.09 12.97 14.13
N PHE A 729 -8.40 14.03 13.39
CA PHE A 729 -8.50 15.38 13.92
C PHE A 729 -9.62 15.50 14.97
N MET A 730 -10.81 15.00 14.68
CA MET A 730 -11.93 14.99 15.62
C MET A 730 -11.59 14.25 16.92
N ILE A 731 -11.00 13.04 16.81
CA ILE A 731 -10.56 12.23 17.96
C ILE A 731 -9.51 13.00 18.78
N GLY A 732 -8.51 13.58 18.13
CA GLY A 732 -7.45 14.37 18.79
C GLY A 732 -7.99 15.58 19.56
N ARG A 733 -9.11 16.13 19.13
CA ARG A 733 -9.82 17.25 19.78
C ARG A 733 -10.92 16.82 20.75
N GLY A 734 -11.03 15.52 21.04
CA GLY A 734 -12.01 14.99 22.00
C GLY A 734 -13.42 14.74 21.45
N LEU A 735 -13.65 14.95 20.15
CA LEU A 735 -14.88 14.58 19.45
C LEU A 735 -14.80 13.11 19.02
N VAL A 736 -14.68 12.19 20.01
CA VAL A 736 -14.31 10.79 19.78
C VAL A 736 -15.41 10.02 19.05
N GLN A 737 -16.66 10.23 19.42
CA GLN A 737 -17.78 9.53 18.80
C GLN A 737 -18.02 10.00 17.36
N GLU A 738 -17.89 11.31 17.14
CA GLU A 738 -17.97 11.93 15.82
C GLU A 738 -16.86 11.41 14.91
N GLY A 739 -15.63 11.35 15.43
CA GLY A 739 -14.49 10.80 14.69
C GLY A 739 -14.69 9.33 14.33
N TRP A 740 -15.15 8.49 15.26
CA TRP A 740 -15.43 7.09 14.96
C TRP A 740 -16.52 6.92 13.91
N ARG A 741 -17.59 7.71 13.98
CA ARG A 741 -18.65 7.64 12.97
C ARG A 741 -18.16 8.10 11.59
N THR A 742 -17.37 9.16 11.55
CA THR A 742 -16.74 9.65 10.30
C THR A 742 -15.87 8.56 9.65
N ALA A 743 -14.97 7.95 10.41
CA ALA A 743 -14.11 6.88 9.90
C ALA A 743 -14.90 5.62 9.50
N HIS A 744 -15.93 5.26 10.28
CA HIS A 744 -16.76 4.10 9.97
C HIS A 744 -17.48 4.24 8.61
N GLY A 745 -17.84 5.46 8.20
CA GLY A 745 -18.45 5.67 6.89
C GLY A 745 -17.54 5.26 5.73
N ALA A 746 -16.25 5.60 5.78
CA ALA A 746 -15.27 5.16 4.77
C ALA A 746 -15.09 3.62 4.79
N PHE A 747 -15.01 3.03 5.99
CA PHE A 747 -14.98 1.57 6.14
C PHE A 747 -16.23 0.89 5.56
N ALA A 748 -17.43 1.43 5.85
CA ALA A 748 -18.70 0.84 5.40
C ALA A 748 -18.83 0.86 3.87
N VAL A 749 -18.33 1.91 3.20
CA VAL A 749 -18.29 1.96 1.73
C VAL A 749 -17.29 0.95 1.19
N THR A 750 -16.08 0.91 1.73
CA THR A 750 -15.03 0.03 1.22
C THR A 750 -15.35 -1.44 1.49
N TYR A 751 -15.48 -1.80 2.75
CA TYR A 751 -15.62 -3.22 3.16
C TYR A 751 -17.05 -3.74 3.11
N GLY A 752 -18.03 -2.87 3.28
CA GLY A 752 -19.46 -3.24 3.26
C GLY A 752 -20.05 -3.31 1.85
N ARG A 753 -19.44 -2.66 0.85
CA ARG A 753 -19.96 -2.59 -0.52
C ARG A 753 -19.10 -3.31 -1.57
N GLY A 754 -18.09 -4.09 -1.17
CA GLY A 754 -17.38 -4.98 -2.08
C GLY A 754 -16.02 -4.52 -2.56
N LEU A 755 -15.45 -3.42 -2.02
CA LEU A 755 -14.14 -2.90 -2.40
C LEU A 755 -13.01 -3.30 -1.42
N TRP A 756 -13.16 -4.40 -0.70
CA TRP A 756 -12.15 -4.91 0.24
C TRP A 756 -10.80 -5.16 -0.45
N PHE A 757 -9.72 -4.67 0.14
CA PHE A 757 -8.36 -4.68 -0.44
C PHE A 757 -8.29 -3.99 -1.81
N ARG A 758 -9.21 -3.04 -2.04
CA ARG A 758 -9.29 -2.19 -3.21
C ARG A 758 -9.87 -0.83 -2.81
N THR A 759 -9.42 -0.29 -1.69
CA THR A 759 -9.93 0.96 -1.13
C THR A 759 -9.77 2.11 -2.12
N PRO A 760 -10.87 2.77 -2.53
CA PRO A 760 -10.82 3.80 -3.55
C PRO A 760 -10.32 5.13 -3.02
N GLU A 761 -9.88 6.00 -3.92
CA GLU A 761 -9.67 7.41 -3.61
C GLU A 761 -10.97 8.05 -3.13
N ALA A 762 -12.00 7.91 -3.94
CA ALA A 762 -13.23 8.68 -3.83
C ALA A 762 -14.47 7.85 -4.14
N TYR A 763 -15.61 8.29 -3.64
CA TYR A 763 -16.91 7.75 -4.01
C TYR A 763 -18.01 8.83 -3.89
N LEU A 764 -19.02 8.66 -4.71
CA LEU A 764 -20.22 9.51 -4.73
C LEU A 764 -21.30 8.98 -3.77
N GLN A 765 -22.32 9.78 -3.51
CA GLN A 765 -23.43 9.40 -2.62
C GLN A 765 -24.19 8.15 -3.10
N ASP A 766 -24.25 7.90 -4.41
CA ASP A 766 -24.84 6.69 -4.99
C ASP A 766 -23.93 5.45 -4.85
N GLY A 767 -22.71 5.60 -4.37
CA GLY A 767 -21.74 4.55 -4.11
C GLY A 767 -20.79 4.27 -5.27
N ARG A 768 -20.97 4.91 -6.43
CA ARG A 768 -19.98 4.82 -7.52
C ARG A 768 -18.64 5.36 -7.04
N TYR A 769 -17.55 4.70 -7.39
CA TYR A 769 -16.22 5.02 -6.91
C TYR A 769 -15.28 5.45 -8.06
N ARG A 770 -14.16 6.05 -7.69
CA ARG A 770 -13.07 6.44 -8.59
C ARG A 770 -11.74 5.99 -7.99
N ALA A 771 -10.84 5.51 -8.85
CA ALA A 771 -9.47 5.09 -8.51
C ALA A 771 -9.43 4.12 -7.32
N ALA A 772 -9.83 2.87 -7.55
CA ALA A 772 -9.65 1.80 -6.56
C ALA A 772 -8.15 1.52 -6.35
N MET A 773 -7.79 0.93 -5.22
CA MET A 773 -6.40 0.70 -4.84
C MET A 773 -5.60 2.02 -4.78
N TYR A 774 -5.96 2.88 -3.85
CA TYR A 774 -5.39 4.22 -3.69
C TYR A 774 -4.51 4.35 -2.44
N LEU A 775 -3.48 5.21 -2.50
CA LEU A 775 -2.49 5.36 -1.42
C LEU A 775 -3.06 6.12 -0.19
N ARG A 776 -3.85 7.18 -0.39
CA ARG A 776 -4.29 8.11 0.67
C ARG A 776 -5.05 7.45 1.84
N PRO A 777 -5.82 6.34 1.67
CA PRO A 777 -6.49 5.64 2.77
C PRO A 777 -5.59 5.14 3.91
N LEU A 778 -4.29 4.99 3.68
CA LEU A 778 -3.31 4.75 4.74
C LEU A 778 -3.33 5.83 5.84
N ALA A 779 -3.99 6.96 5.62
CA ALA A 779 -4.31 7.98 6.62
C ALA A 779 -5.08 7.44 7.83
N ILE A 780 -5.67 6.25 7.76
CA ILE A 780 -6.25 5.56 8.93
C ILE A 780 -5.23 5.43 10.08
N TRP A 781 -3.93 5.35 9.78
CA TRP A 781 -2.86 5.29 10.77
C TRP A 781 -2.67 6.62 11.53
N ALA A 782 -3.15 7.75 11.00
CA ALA A 782 -3.21 9.00 11.75
C ALA A 782 -4.21 8.92 12.92
N ILE A 783 -5.28 8.12 12.80
CA ILE A 783 -6.20 7.84 13.91
C ILE A 783 -5.44 7.12 15.03
N GLU A 784 -4.61 6.12 14.70
CA GLU A 784 -3.79 5.41 15.67
C GLU A 784 -2.82 6.36 16.40
N HIS A 785 -2.21 7.30 15.66
CA HIS A 785 -1.36 8.34 16.23
C HIS A 785 -2.16 9.24 17.21
N ALA A 786 -3.34 9.72 16.82
CA ALA A 786 -4.20 10.56 17.66
C ALA A 786 -4.64 9.83 18.95
N LEU A 787 -4.96 8.53 18.86
CA LEU A 787 -5.32 7.71 20.02
C LEU A 787 -4.14 7.55 20.99
N ARG A 788 -2.94 7.29 20.47
CA ARG A 788 -1.72 7.20 21.31
C ARG A 788 -1.41 8.51 22.02
N GLN A 789 -1.54 9.65 21.35
CA GLN A 789 -1.36 10.96 21.95
C GLN A 789 -2.39 11.24 23.06
N SER A 790 -3.65 10.87 22.85
CA SER A 790 -4.73 11.08 23.81
C SER A 790 -4.56 10.18 25.04
N GLY A 791 -4.16 8.93 24.88
CA GLY A 791 -3.83 8.00 25.96
C GLY A 791 -2.65 8.47 26.80
N ALA A 792 -1.60 9.03 26.18
CA ALA A 792 -0.46 9.61 26.88
C ALA A 792 -0.86 10.83 27.74
N LYS A 793 -1.81 11.65 27.31
CA LYS A 793 -2.33 12.77 28.12
C LYS A 793 -3.14 12.30 29.33
N GLY A 794 -3.85 11.18 29.23
CA GLY A 794 -4.61 10.58 30.34
C GLY A 794 -3.74 9.94 31.42
N THR A 795 -2.54 9.47 31.08
CA THR A 795 -1.57 8.89 32.05
C THR A 795 -0.65 9.94 32.67
N ALA A 796 -0.48 11.11 32.08
CA ALA A 796 0.33 12.20 32.63
C ALA A 796 -0.30 12.92 33.85
N THR A 797 -1.50 12.54 34.27
CA THR A 797 -2.10 12.99 35.53
C THR A 797 -1.71 12.11 36.72
N ASN A 798 -0.97 11.01 36.53
CA ASN A 798 -0.32 10.24 37.58
C ASN A 798 1.07 9.79 37.12
N ASP A 799 2.10 10.38 37.73
CA ASP A 799 3.52 10.05 37.73
C ASP A 799 4.41 10.43 36.53
N SER A 800 5.13 11.54 36.72
CA SER A 800 6.58 11.74 36.50
C SER A 800 7.31 10.97 35.37
N VAL A 801 6.93 11.16 34.07
CA VAL A 801 7.81 10.91 32.92
C VAL A 801 7.75 12.11 31.95
N GLY A 802 7.68 13.30 32.46
CA GLY A 802 7.73 14.57 31.72
C GLY A 802 9.04 15.34 31.93
N ARG A 803 10.20 14.66 32.02
CA ARG A 803 11.49 15.32 32.24
C ARG A 803 12.60 14.86 31.32
N ALA A 804 12.37 14.95 30.01
CA ALA A 804 13.48 14.91 29.07
C ALA A 804 13.34 15.83 27.83
N VAL A 805 12.18 16.48 27.62
CA VAL A 805 11.98 17.37 26.42
C VAL A 805 11.47 18.77 26.80
N GLY A 806 11.27 19.06 28.08
CA GLY A 806 10.66 20.31 28.54
C GLY A 806 11.58 21.31 29.27
N ALA A 807 12.88 21.12 29.31
CA ALA A 807 13.80 22.04 30.02
C ALA A 807 14.80 22.66 29.05
N GLY A 808 14.41 23.77 28.41
CA GLY A 808 15.36 24.58 27.66
C GLY A 808 14.87 25.47 26.54
N VAL A 809 13.61 25.86 26.46
CA VAL A 809 13.19 26.95 25.54
C VAL A 809 11.95 27.68 26.10
N ASP A 810 12.12 28.32 27.28
CA ASP A 810 11.32 29.45 27.68
C ASP A 810 12.30 30.56 28.11
N GLY A 811 12.53 31.50 27.17
CA GLY A 811 13.34 32.69 27.30
C GLY A 811 13.25 33.55 26.06
#